data_7383d5cd8acdd126d29e5941cd384faf
#
_entry.id   7383d5cd8acdd126d29e5941cd384faf
#
_cell.length_a   1.000
_cell.length_b   1.000
_cell.length_c   1.000
_cell.angle_alpha   90.00
_cell.angle_beta   90.00
_cell.angle_gamma   90.00
#
_symmetry.space_group_name_H-M   'P 1'
#
loop_
_entity.id
_entity.type
_entity.pdbx_description
1 polymer ?
#
loop_
_entity_poly.entity_id
_entity_poly.type
_entity_poly.pdbx_seq_one_letter_code
_entity_poly.pdbx_strand_id
1 'polypeptide(L)'
;MRAWRGDTEVVLGPPKQRAVLALLADRAGDVVSIEHIIDAVWGSDVPQTAANGVHTYVAGLRRVLDPGRSRRGSSSVLVSAAGGYCLRVSPDVVDLTRFTRCHAQARRARAEGDLNGALKLYQECLSLWRGEAYGGIPGPHAAMERTRLQDLRMTVVEEWASDMLRAGRQGEVVADLSAAVAEEPLREKLRWLLMLALYRCDRQAHALAVYTETQRLLSRELGIEPGAELANLHQDILAGREVAACRDESRAPVAALVGSAPHDRPRPAQLPPVARGFVGRGTELSDLEELLSEDVSRSGAAMTVAVVDGLAGVGKTEFALQLAHRLTDRFPDGQLFVDLGSTGLRGKRLTASEALGQLLSSLGVDDDRMPGDPAGRISLYRSLLHGRRMLVVLDDALSAEQARSLIPGGPSIVLVTSRHRLTGLVIRDGAHPITLGPLSERESTELLTYLGGDRLRHERAATTRMARICEGLPLALRSVVEALIAAHDVPTTTAVSRYADRRRLLDHLTVEGDAAANVRTVFEASYRALPEEAARMFRYLGLSSVGPITLQQAALLADTSLTTTRRLLDVLADRHLLERTSQGCYRFHGLIGIYAAECAEYEPKSHRDLALIRLREWEDDFVSRRVAALEQNKTPQVTMV
;
A
#
# COMPACT_ATOMS: atom_id res chain seq x y z
N MET A 1 -4.27 -0.55 31.02
CA MET A 1 -3.65 0.81 30.97
C MET A 1 -3.66 1.41 32.36
N ARG A 2 -2.54 1.96 32.78
CA ARG A 2 -2.32 2.59 34.10
C ARG A 2 -1.55 3.89 33.89
N ALA A 3 -1.74 4.85 34.75
CA ALA A 3 -0.98 6.12 34.76
C ALA A 3 -0.61 6.52 36.18
N TRP A 4 0.50 7.23 36.31
CA TRP A 4 1.01 7.69 37.59
C TRP A 4 1.28 9.20 37.54
N ARG A 5 1.15 9.84 38.65
CA ARG A 5 1.56 11.22 38.90
C ARG A 5 2.53 11.23 40.08
N GLY A 6 3.82 11.36 39.77
CA GLY A 6 4.86 10.98 40.74
C GLY A 6 4.70 9.51 41.10
N ASP A 7 4.67 9.19 42.37
CA ASP A 7 4.52 7.81 42.86
C ASP A 7 3.06 7.37 43.06
N THR A 8 2.09 8.23 42.76
CA THR A 8 0.66 7.95 43.00
C THR A 8 0.00 7.49 41.70
N GLU A 9 -0.59 6.29 41.72
CA GLU A 9 -1.42 5.81 40.61
C GLU A 9 -2.73 6.59 40.52
N VAL A 10 -3.12 6.99 39.31
CA VAL A 10 -4.32 7.76 39.06
C VAL A 10 -5.40 6.93 38.40
N VAL A 11 -6.65 7.07 38.84
CA VAL A 11 -7.80 6.35 38.28
C VAL A 11 -8.22 7.01 36.99
N LEU A 12 -8.01 6.31 35.85
CA LEU A 12 -8.26 6.84 34.50
C LEU A 12 -9.73 6.83 34.06
N GLY A 13 -10.63 6.29 34.89
CA GLY A 13 -12.07 6.26 34.61
C GLY A 13 -12.52 5.06 33.73
N PRO A 14 -13.67 5.18 33.06
CA PRO A 14 -14.31 4.07 32.35
C PRO A 14 -13.51 3.57 31.12
N PRO A 15 -13.80 2.36 30.63
CA PRO A 15 -13.00 1.74 29.57
C PRO A 15 -12.83 2.58 28.30
N LYS A 16 -13.89 3.25 27.82
CA LYS A 16 -13.82 4.12 26.64
C LYS A 16 -12.99 5.39 26.87
N GLN A 17 -13.00 5.95 28.10
CA GLN A 17 -12.12 7.06 28.45
C GLN A 17 -10.65 6.63 28.42
N ARG A 18 -10.35 5.41 28.88
CA ARG A 18 -9.01 4.80 28.77
C ARG A 18 -8.61 4.54 27.33
N ALA A 19 -9.57 4.15 26.45
CA ALA A 19 -9.31 3.99 25.02
C ALA A 19 -8.92 5.31 24.34
N VAL A 20 -9.59 6.41 24.67
CA VAL A 20 -9.21 7.75 24.19
C VAL A 20 -7.80 8.13 24.64
N LEU A 21 -7.45 7.90 25.90
CA LEU A 21 -6.10 8.21 26.40
C LEU A 21 -5.04 7.33 25.75
N ALA A 22 -5.33 6.04 25.52
CA ALA A 22 -4.43 5.11 24.86
C ALA A 22 -4.08 5.58 23.45
N LEU A 23 -5.08 5.90 22.63
CA LEU A 23 -4.87 6.44 21.29
C LEU A 23 -4.04 7.74 21.29
N LEU A 24 -4.31 8.65 22.25
CA LEU A 24 -3.55 9.90 22.37
C LEU A 24 -2.12 9.67 22.86
N ALA A 25 -1.87 8.64 23.66
CA ALA A 25 -0.54 8.26 24.12
C ALA A 25 0.31 7.63 23.01
N ASP A 26 -0.31 6.82 22.14
CA ASP A 26 0.35 6.25 20.95
C ASP A 26 0.80 7.33 19.97
N ARG A 27 0.10 8.46 19.98
CA ARG A 27 0.37 9.63 19.14
C ARG A 27 0.75 10.85 19.97
N ALA A 28 1.51 10.63 21.03
CA ALA A 28 1.95 11.71 21.92
C ALA A 28 2.70 12.79 21.15
N GLY A 29 2.27 14.04 21.27
CA GLY A 29 2.79 15.18 20.54
C GLY A 29 2.01 15.53 19.27
N ASP A 30 1.26 14.62 18.69
CA ASP A 30 0.46 14.85 17.47
C ASP A 30 -0.99 15.23 17.81
N VAL A 31 -1.62 15.94 16.87
CA VAL A 31 -3.05 16.29 16.97
C VAL A 31 -3.88 15.15 16.38
N VAL A 32 -4.74 14.55 17.20
CA VAL A 32 -5.69 13.51 16.79
C VAL A 32 -7.08 14.13 16.64
N SER A 33 -7.67 14.01 15.44
CA SER A 33 -8.99 14.56 15.15
C SER A 33 -10.10 13.83 15.94
N ILE A 34 -11.20 14.53 16.21
CA ILE A 34 -12.36 13.93 16.91
C ILE A 34 -12.92 12.74 16.11
N GLU A 35 -12.99 12.85 14.79
CA GLU A 35 -13.46 11.79 13.91
C GLU A 35 -12.57 10.53 14.05
N HIS A 36 -11.24 10.72 14.03
CA HIS A 36 -10.32 9.60 14.23
C HIS A 36 -10.43 8.96 15.62
N ILE A 37 -10.69 9.76 16.66
CA ILE A 37 -10.94 9.22 18.01
C ILE A 37 -12.22 8.39 18.04
N ILE A 38 -13.27 8.85 17.34
CA ILE A 38 -14.54 8.12 17.25
C ILE A 38 -14.32 6.78 16.55
N ASP A 39 -13.70 6.78 15.39
CA ASP A 39 -13.42 5.56 14.62
C ASP A 39 -12.57 4.56 15.41
N ALA A 40 -11.53 5.05 16.10
CA ALA A 40 -10.63 4.24 16.89
C ALA A 40 -11.28 3.59 18.13
N VAL A 41 -12.29 4.24 18.71
CA VAL A 41 -12.93 3.80 19.97
C VAL A 41 -14.21 3.02 19.73
N TRP A 42 -14.99 3.35 18.68
CA TRP A 42 -16.29 2.73 18.41
C TRP A 42 -16.33 1.88 17.13
N GLY A 43 -15.44 2.12 16.16
CA GLY A 43 -15.45 1.40 14.87
C GLY A 43 -16.77 1.62 14.11
N SER A 44 -17.44 0.53 13.75
CA SER A 44 -18.74 0.55 13.05
C SER A 44 -19.93 0.92 13.93
N ASP A 45 -19.83 0.79 15.27
CA ASP A 45 -20.92 0.98 16.21
C ASP A 45 -20.92 2.39 16.83
N VAL A 46 -20.92 3.41 16.00
CA VAL A 46 -20.83 4.81 16.41
C VAL A 46 -22.19 5.32 16.89
N PRO A 47 -22.37 5.67 18.19
CA PRO A 47 -23.60 6.28 18.68
C PRO A 47 -23.72 7.73 18.19
N GLN A 48 -24.94 8.23 18.00
CA GLN A 48 -25.20 9.62 17.60
C GLN A 48 -24.55 10.67 18.53
N THR A 49 -24.29 10.29 19.80
CA THR A 49 -23.68 11.14 20.81
C THR A 49 -22.16 10.96 20.93
N ALA A 50 -21.50 10.26 20.00
CA ALA A 50 -20.08 9.92 20.10
C ALA A 50 -19.18 11.14 20.28
N ALA A 51 -19.39 12.21 19.51
CA ALA A 51 -18.62 13.45 19.61
C ALA A 51 -18.73 14.08 21.01
N ASN A 52 -19.94 14.14 21.58
CA ASN A 52 -20.14 14.62 22.96
C ASN A 52 -19.50 13.67 23.98
N GLY A 53 -19.50 12.37 23.71
CA GLY A 53 -18.80 11.36 24.49
C GLY A 53 -17.30 11.61 24.53
N VAL A 54 -16.65 11.90 23.39
CA VAL A 54 -15.23 12.27 23.33
C VAL A 54 -14.93 13.50 24.18
N HIS A 55 -15.74 14.58 24.06
CA HIS A 55 -15.58 15.77 24.87
C HIS A 55 -15.67 15.48 26.38
N THR A 56 -16.62 14.62 26.79
CA THR A 56 -16.82 14.20 28.17
C THR A 56 -15.62 13.41 28.69
N TYR A 57 -15.10 12.45 27.89
CA TYR A 57 -13.93 11.66 28.27
C TYR A 57 -12.67 12.51 28.37
N VAL A 58 -12.45 13.44 27.43
CA VAL A 58 -11.33 14.39 27.50
C VAL A 58 -11.43 15.30 28.71
N ALA A 59 -12.63 15.78 29.05
CA ALA A 59 -12.83 16.58 30.29
C ALA A 59 -12.54 15.75 31.56
N GLY A 60 -12.93 14.46 31.56
CA GLY A 60 -12.59 13.50 32.61
C GLY A 60 -11.09 13.28 32.74
N LEU A 61 -10.40 13.03 31.64
CA LEU A 61 -8.95 12.85 31.59
C LEU A 61 -8.19 14.09 32.06
N ARG A 62 -8.61 15.29 31.65
CA ARG A 62 -8.00 16.55 32.11
C ARG A 62 -8.08 16.73 33.61
N ARG A 63 -9.21 16.37 34.21
CA ARG A 63 -9.39 16.46 35.69
C ARG A 63 -8.43 15.54 36.44
N VAL A 64 -8.14 14.38 35.85
CA VAL A 64 -7.26 13.37 36.45
C VAL A 64 -5.78 13.66 36.17
N LEU A 65 -5.43 14.05 34.96
CA LEU A 65 -4.03 14.26 34.54
C LEU A 65 -3.49 15.64 34.98
N ASP A 66 -4.36 16.66 35.08
CA ASP A 66 -3.99 18.05 35.41
C ASP A 66 -4.94 18.68 36.45
N PRO A 67 -4.94 18.19 37.69
CA PRO A 67 -5.89 18.63 38.75
C PRO A 67 -5.66 20.05 39.25
N GLY A 68 -4.46 20.61 39.08
CA GLY A 68 -4.13 22.01 39.48
C GLY A 68 -4.67 23.08 38.53
N ARG A 69 -5.35 22.66 37.46
CA ARG A 69 -5.93 23.58 36.48
C ARG A 69 -7.07 24.42 37.05
N SER A 70 -7.00 25.74 36.87
CA SER A 70 -8.16 26.61 37.15
C SER A 70 -9.34 26.27 36.22
N ARG A 71 -10.58 26.46 36.67
CA ARG A 71 -11.80 26.13 35.86
C ARG A 71 -11.83 26.75 34.45
N ARG A 72 -11.06 27.80 34.18
CA ARG A 72 -10.96 28.51 32.90
C ARG A 72 -9.58 28.41 32.22
N GLY A 73 -8.62 27.72 32.84
CA GLY A 73 -7.27 27.54 32.26
C GLY A 73 -7.19 26.42 31.21
N SER A 74 -6.31 26.57 30.23
CA SER A 74 -5.98 25.47 29.29
C SER A 74 -5.19 24.37 30.00
N SER A 75 -5.45 23.09 29.71
CA SER A 75 -4.62 21.98 30.19
C SER A 75 -3.24 22.02 29.53
N SER A 76 -2.19 21.81 30.30
CA SER A 76 -0.82 21.72 29.79
C SER A 76 -0.51 20.35 29.20
N VAL A 77 -1.20 19.31 29.69
CA VAL A 77 -0.95 17.91 29.34
C VAL A 77 -1.85 17.47 28.15
N LEU A 78 -3.15 17.76 28.21
CA LEU A 78 -4.11 17.38 27.19
C LEU A 78 -4.72 18.63 26.55
N VAL A 79 -4.15 19.04 25.42
CA VAL A 79 -4.44 20.31 24.76
C VAL A 79 -5.50 20.14 23.67
N SER A 80 -6.42 21.12 23.55
CA SER A 80 -7.29 21.23 22.38
C SER A 80 -6.52 21.92 21.25
N ALA A 81 -6.59 21.35 20.07
CA ALA A 81 -6.09 21.91 18.82
C ALA A 81 -7.22 21.98 17.79
N ALA A 82 -7.02 22.69 16.68
CA ALA A 82 -8.05 22.84 15.65
C ALA A 82 -8.56 21.46 15.17
N GLY A 83 -9.80 21.13 15.51
CA GLY A 83 -10.48 19.89 15.13
C GLY A 83 -10.15 18.65 15.95
N GLY A 84 -9.34 18.73 17.04
CA GLY A 84 -8.95 17.55 17.80
C GLY A 84 -8.27 17.81 19.11
N TYR A 85 -7.52 16.80 19.58
CA TYR A 85 -6.80 16.81 20.85
C TYR A 85 -5.36 16.31 20.67
N CYS A 86 -4.46 16.83 21.51
CA CYS A 86 -3.05 16.44 21.54
C CYS A 86 -2.62 16.16 22.97
N LEU A 87 -1.97 15.02 23.22
CA LEU A 87 -1.34 14.69 24.49
C LEU A 87 0.11 15.20 24.48
N ARG A 88 0.41 16.23 25.23
CA ARG A 88 1.74 16.83 25.37
C ARG A 88 2.46 16.25 26.60
N VAL A 89 3.18 15.19 26.39
CA VAL A 89 4.02 14.55 27.40
C VAL A 89 5.40 14.26 26.80
N SER A 90 6.42 14.15 27.65
CA SER A 90 7.72 13.68 27.17
C SER A 90 7.59 12.26 26.64
N PRO A 91 8.23 11.92 25.50
CA PRO A 91 8.27 10.55 25.00
C PRO A 91 8.72 9.52 26.04
N ASP A 92 9.53 9.93 27.02
CA ASP A 92 10.08 9.06 28.05
C ASP A 92 9.06 8.63 29.12
N VAL A 93 7.90 9.27 29.21
CA VAL A 93 6.86 8.89 30.17
C VAL A 93 5.86 7.88 29.61
N VAL A 94 5.92 7.58 28.29
CA VAL A 94 5.09 6.58 27.64
C VAL A 94 5.88 5.28 27.53
N ASP A 95 5.40 4.22 28.17
CA ASP A 95 6.06 2.91 28.20
C ASP A 95 6.25 2.31 26.80
N LEU A 96 5.28 2.48 25.90
CA LEU A 96 5.39 2.06 24.49
C LEU A 96 6.56 2.76 23.76
N THR A 97 6.71 4.07 23.96
CA THR A 97 7.83 4.82 23.36
C THR A 97 9.18 4.40 23.94
N ARG A 98 9.22 4.15 25.25
CA ARG A 98 10.42 3.59 25.89
C ARG A 98 10.76 2.20 25.37
N PHE A 99 9.77 1.33 25.24
CA PHE A 99 9.93 -0.03 24.72
C PHE A 99 10.51 -0.02 23.31
N THR A 100 9.92 0.74 22.39
CA THR A 100 10.40 0.81 21.00
C THR A 100 11.81 1.41 20.91
N ARG A 101 12.13 2.41 21.73
CA ARG A 101 13.47 2.99 21.79
C ARG A 101 14.50 2.02 22.37
N CYS A 102 14.21 1.36 23.48
CA CYS A 102 15.11 0.36 24.07
C CYS A 102 15.37 -0.80 23.09
N HIS A 103 14.32 -1.27 22.38
CA HIS A 103 14.48 -2.30 21.36
C HIS A 103 15.41 -1.84 20.23
N ALA A 104 15.21 -0.62 19.69
CA ALA A 104 16.08 -0.06 18.65
C ALA A 104 17.54 0.10 19.13
N GLN A 105 17.74 0.51 20.38
CA GLN A 105 19.07 0.62 20.99
C GLN A 105 19.73 -0.76 21.20
N ALA A 106 18.97 -1.77 21.63
CA ALA A 106 19.46 -3.14 21.80
C ALA A 106 19.96 -3.71 20.45
N ARG A 107 19.18 -3.55 19.38
CA ARG A 107 19.57 -3.96 18.03
C ARG A 107 20.82 -3.22 17.53
N ARG A 108 20.95 -1.95 17.86
CA ARG A 108 22.14 -1.16 17.52
C ARG A 108 23.38 -1.63 18.28
N ALA A 109 23.29 -1.82 19.60
CA ALA A 109 24.39 -2.36 20.42
C ALA A 109 24.84 -3.75 19.92
N ARG A 110 23.87 -4.60 19.54
CA ARG A 110 24.13 -5.90 18.91
C ARG A 110 24.90 -5.75 17.60
N ALA A 111 24.49 -4.83 16.71
CA ALA A 111 25.17 -4.58 15.44
C ALA A 111 26.60 -4.04 15.62
N GLU A 112 26.85 -3.28 16.68
CA GLU A 112 28.15 -2.75 17.08
C GLU A 112 29.03 -3.80 17.79
N GLY A 113 28.49 -5.02 18.06
CA GLY A 113 29.19 -6.13 18.71
C GLY A 113 29.16 -6.08 20.25
N ASP A 114 28.46 -5.12 20.85
CA ASP A 114 28.26 -5.06 22.30
C ASP A 114 27.10 -5.97 22.74
N LEU A 115 27.37 -7.26 22.81
CA LEU A 115 26.40 -8.27 23.21
C LEU A 115 25.88 -8.05 24.64
N ASN A 116 26.75 -7.64 25.56
CA ASN A 116 26.36 -7.41 26.97
C ASN A 116 25.45 -6.16 27.10
N GLY A 117 25.76 -5.09 26.36
CA GLY A 117 24.90 -3.92 26.27
C GLY A 117 23.53 -4.25 25.66
N ALA A 118 23.50 -5.03 24.58
CA ALA A 118 22.26 -5.48 23.96
C ALA A 118 21.39 -6.30 24.93
N LEU A 119 21.96 -7.27 25.63
CA LEU A 119 21.25 -8.10 26.62
C LEU A 119 20.62 -7.28 27.75
N LYS A 120 21.31 -6.27 28.28
CA LYS A 120 20.77 -5.37 29.29
C LYS A 120 19.57 -4.58 28.75
N LEU A 121 19.68 -4.05 27.55
CA LEU A 121 18.62 -3.29 26.89
C LEU A 121 17.40 -4.18 26.60
N TYR A 122 17.57 -5.41 26.14
CA TYR A 122 16.46 -6.36 25.97
C TYR A 122 15.76 -6.67 27.30
N GLN A 123 16.51 -6.85 28.40
CA GLN A 123 15.92 -7.06 29.73
C GLN A 123 15.14 -5.82 30.19
N GLU A 124 15.66 -4.62 29.96
CA GLU A 124 14.93 -3.37 30.22
C GLU A 124 13.64 -3.31 29.40
N CYS A 125 13.68 -3.60 28.09
CA CYS A 125 12.53 -3.72 27.23
C CYS A 125 11.44 -4.63 27.81
N LEU A 126 11.81 -5.85 28.13
CA LEU A 126 10.87 -6.87 28.62
C LEU A 126 10.32 -6.53 30.01
N SER A 127 11.08 -5.83 30.84
CA SER A 127 10.63 -5.35 32.17
C SER A 127 9.53 -4.29 32.13
N LEU A 128 9.34 -3.62 30.98
CA LEU A 128 8.25 -2.66 30.78
C LEU A 128 6.89 -3.36 30.66
N TRP A 129 6.87 -4.66 30.36
CA TRP A 129 5.65 -5.45 30.23
C TRP A 129 5.13 -5.89 31.59
N ARG A 130 3.90 -5.45 31.91
CA ARG A 130 3.25 -5.75 33.21
C ARG A 130 1.90 -6.45 33.02
N GLY A 131 1.79 -7.28 32.00
CA GLY A 131 0.59 -7.98 31.60
C GLY A 131 0.22 -7.72 30.13
N GLU A 132 -0.99 -8.07 29.74
CA GLU A 132 -1.48 -7.90 28.37
C GLU A 132 -1.53 -6.42 27.97
N ALA A 133 -0.92 -6.11 26.81
CA ALA A 133 -1.00 -4.77 26.24
C ALA A 133 -2.45 -4.42 25.91
N TYR A 134 -2.89 -3.21 26.25
CA TYR A 134 -4.27 -2.75 26.07
C TYR A 134 -5.35 -3.65 26.73
N GLY A 135 -4.98 -4.48 27.72
CA GLY A 135 -5.89 -5.37 28.41
C GLY A 135 -7.10 -4.62 28.97
N GLY A 136 -8.32 -5.07 28.62
CA GLY A 136 -9.58 -4.46 29.03
C GLY A 136 -9.88 -3.09 28.42
N ILE A 137 -9.16 -2.67 27.36
CA ILE A 137 -9.48 -1.45 26.60
C ILE A 137 -10.30 -1.85 25.36
N PRO A 138 -11.50 -1.28 25.16
CA PRO A 138 -12.33 -1.56 24.01
C PRO A 138 -11.92 -0.76 22.77
N GLY A 139 -12.42 -1.20 21.60
CA GLY A 139 -12.33 -0.50 20.33
C GLY A 139 -11.35 -1.16 19.36
N PRO A 140 -11.54 -0.94 18.03
CA PRO A 140 -10.76 -1.57 16.99
C PRO A 140 -9.27 -1.19 17.04
N HIS A 141 -8.96 0.07 17.39
CA HIS A 141 -7.58 0.51 17.57
C HIS A 141 -6.87 -0.27 18.68
N ALA A 142 -7.50 -0.42 19.85
CA ALA A 142 -6.92 -1.17 20.96
C ALA A 142 -6.74 -2.66 20.62
N ALA A 143 -7.64 -3.25 19.85
CA ALA A 143 -7.54 -4.64 19.39
C ALA A 143 -6.36 -4.81 18.42
N MET A 144 -6.22 -3.92 17.45
CA MET A 144 -5.11 -3.92 16.49
C MET A 144 -3.76 -3.74 17.18
N GLU A 145 -3.64 -2.74 18.06
CA GLU A 145 -2.39 -2.47 18.79
C GLU A 145 -2.02 -3.60 19.76
N ARG A 146 -2.99 -4.27 20.37
CA ARG A 146 -2.75 -5.45 21.22
C ARG A 146 -2.04 -6.55 20.42
N THR A 147 -2.57 -6.90 19.26
CA THR A 147 -1.97 -7.92 18.37
C THR A 147 -0.57 -7.50 17.93
N ARG A 148 -0.42 -6.26 17.47
CA ARG A 148 0.87 -5.73 17.00
C ARG A 148 1.94 -5.73 18.09
N LEU A 149 1.56 -5.31 19.30
CA LEU A 149 2.51 -5.23 20.43
C LEU A 149 2.87 -6.62 20.97
N GLN A 150 1.91 -7.56 21.00
CA GLN A 150 2.19 -8.93 21.37
C GLN A 150 3.20 -9.56 20.41
N ASP A 151 3.04 -9.37 19.10
CA ASP A 151 4.00 -9.86 18.12
C ASP A 151 5.38 -9.22 18.28
N LEU A 152 5.42 -7.89 18.51
CA LEU A 152 6.68 -7.19 18.76
C LEU A 152 7.37 -7.66 20.05
N ARG A 153 6.62 -7.95 21.12
CA ARG A 153 7.15 -8.53 22.36
C ARG A 153 7.79 -9.88 22.08
N MET A 154 7.12 -10.76 21.36
CA MET A 154 7.66 -12.09 21.02
C MET A 154 8.93 -11.96 20.17
N THR A 155 8.98 -11.01 19.24
CA THR A 155 10.21 -10.71 18.48
C THR A 155 11.37 -10.30 19.40
N VAL A 156 11.12 -9.46 20.40
CA VAL A 156 12.13 -9.06 21.39
C VAL A 156 12.61 -10.27 22.23
N VAL A 157 11.68 -11.18 22.60
CA VAL A 157 12.02 -12.43 23.32
C VAL A 157 12.90 -13.32 22.45
N GLU A 158 12.61 -13.48 21.17
CA GLU A 158 13.41 -14.26 20.23
C GLU A 158 14.83 -13.69 20.07
N GLU A 159 14.95 -12.38 19.86
CA GLU A 159 16.24 -11.69 19.72
C GLU A 159 17.06 -11.81 21.02
N TRP A 160 16.44 -11.55 22.17
CA TRP A 160 17.07 -11.71 23.48
C TRP A 160 17.56 -13.14 23.74
N ALA A 161 16.69 -14.13 23.52
CA ALA A 161 17.04 -15.54 23.72
C ALA A 161 18.16 -16.00 22.78
N SER A 162 18.13 -15.54 21.54
CA SER A 162 19.18 -15.78 20.55
C SER A 162 20.54 -15.28 21.05
N ASP A 163 20.59 -14.05 21.58
CA ASP A 163 21.83 -13.45 22.09
C ASP A 163 22.28 -14.07 23.41
N MET A 164 21.36 -14.51 24.27
CA MET A 164 21.67 -15.29 25.47
C MET A 164 22.32 -16.64 25.10
N LEU A 165 21.82 -17.33 24.07
CA LEU A 165 22.39 -18.57 23.56
C LEU A 165 23.79 -18.36 22.95
N ARG A 166 24.04 -17.20 22.33
CA ARG A 166 25.38 -16.79 21.85
C ARG A 166 26.35 -16.51 22.99
N ALA A 167 25.83 -15.91 24.05
CA ALA A 167 26.61 -15.64 25.27
C ALA A 167 26.90 -16.89 26.11
N GLY A 168 26.44 -18.09 25.71
CA GLY A 168 26.61 -19.33 26.47
C GLY A 168 25.71 -19.40 27.71
N ARG A 169 24.65 -18.59 27.81
CA ARG A 169 23.77 -18.50 28.99
C ARG A 169 22.47 -19.30 28.79
N GLN A 170 22.56 -20.47 28.13
CA GLN A 170 21.40 -21.28 27.74
C GLN A 170 20.50 -21.70 28.91
N GLY A 171 21.05 -21.92 30.09
CA GLY A 171 20.27 -22.33 31.25
C GLY A 171 19.29 -21.27 31.75
N GLU A 172 19.61 -19.98 31.53
CA GLU A 172 18.83 -18.88 32.01
C GLU A 172 17.58 -18.59 31.14
N VAL A 173 17.59 -19.02 29.87
CA VAL A 173 16.50 -18.70 28.94
C VAL A 173 15.43 -19.79 28.83
N VAL A 174 15.68 -20.99 29.34
CA VAL A 174 14.75 -22.13 29.18
C VAL A 174 13.37 -21.84 29.76
N ALA A 175 13.30 -21.23 30.94
CA ALA A 175 12.04 -20.93 31.61
C ALA A 175 11.23 -19.88 30.85
N ASP A 176 11.87 -18.79 30.41
CA ASP A 176 11.23 -17.70 29.67
C ASP A 176 10.79 -18.16 28.29
N LEU A 177 11.60 -18.97 27.58
CA LEU A 177 11.22 -19.55 26.30
C LEU A 177 10.06 -20.54 26.45
N SER A 178 10.03 -21.34 27.53
CA SER A 178 8.90 -22.25 27.79
C SER A 178 7.61 -21.49 28.01
N ALA A 179 7.65 -20.36 28.72
CA ALA A 179 6.51 -19.47 28.92
C ALA A 179 6.06 -18.83 27.59
N ALA A 180 7.01 -18.33 26.79
CA ALA A 180 6.70 -17.72 25.49
C ALA A 180 6.11 -18.73 24.50
N VAL A 181 6.59 -19.98 24.47
CA VAL A 181 6.02 -21.08 23.67
C VAL A 181 4.59 -21.42 24.11
N ALA A 182 4.28 -21.33 25.40
CA ALA A 182 2.93 -21.55 25.91
C ALA A 182 1.96 -20.40 25.53
N GLU A 183 2.46 -19.15 25.47
CA GLU A 183 1.69 -17.99 25.01
C GLU A 183 1.42 -18.03 23.49
N GLU A 184 2.45 -18.39 22.68
CA GLU A 184 2.39 -18.41 21.20
C GLU A 184 2.77 -19.79 20.66
N PRO A 185 1.87 -20.78 20.77
CA PRO A 185 2.20 -22.17 20.49
C PRO A 185 2.56 -22.48 19.03
N LEU A 186 2.09 -21.67 18.08
CA LEU A 186 2.34 -21.87 16.64
C LEU A 186 3.59 -21.14 16.13
N ARG A 187 4.31 -20.42 16.99
CA ARG A 187 5.50 -19.66 16.60
C ARG A 187 6.74 -20.57 16.62
N GLU A 188 7.10 -21.11 15.48
CA GLU A 188 8.15 -22.12 15.34
C GLU A 188 9.54 -21.62 15.78
N LYS A 189 9.84 -20.33 15.63
CA LYS A 189 11.13 -19.75 16.05
C LYS A 189 11.36 -19.88 17.56
N LEU A 190 10.33 -19.63 18.38
CA LEU A 190 10.42 -19.81 19.83
C LEU A 190 10.69 -21.28 20.20
N ARG A 191 10.05 -22.23 19.50
CA ARG A 191 10.24 -23.67 19.69
C ARG A 191 11.64 -24.10 19.27
N TRP A 192 12.15 -23.56 18.19
CA TRP A 192 13.53 -23.77 17.73
C TRP A 192 14.56 -23.32 18.79
N LEU A 193 14.39 -22.11 19.32
CA LEU A 193 15.25 -21.56 20.38
C LEU A 193 15.17 -22.39 21.65
N LEU A 194 13.97 -22.83 22.03
CA LEU A 194 13.78 -23.71 23.21
C LEU A 194 14.46 -25.06 23.02
N MET A 195 14.31 -25.69 21.84
CA MET A 195 14.97 -26.94 21.52
C MET A 195 16.50 -26.81 21.61
N LEU A 196 17.07 -25.74 21.03
CA LEU A 196 18.48 -25.47 21.06
C LEU A 196 18.98 -25.21 22.49
N ALA A 197 18.23 -24.42 23.28
CA ALA A 197 18.56 -24.16 24.68
C ALA A 197 18.58 -25.44 25.51
N LEU A 198 17.56 -26.30 25.38
CA LEU A 198 17.45 -27.58 26.06
C LEU A 198 18.57 -28.53 25.65
N TYR A 199 18.88 -28.63 24.37
CA TYR A 199 19.97 -29.49 23.86
C TYR A 199 21.33 -29.08 24.44
N ARG A 200 21.61 -27.75 24.48
CA ARG A 200 22.86 -27.22 25.06
C ARG A 200 22.94 -27.31 26.59
N CYS A 201 21.80 -27.57 27.25
CA CYS A 201 21.74 -27.91 28.67
C CYS A 201 21.79 -29.43 28.92
N ASP A 202 22.25 -30.23 27.97
CA ASP A 202 22.29 -31.70 28.01
C ASP A 202 20.91 -32.36 28.24
N ARG A 203 19.82 -31.64 27.89
CA ARG A 203 18.45 -32.11 28.02
C ARG A 203 17.88 -32.58 26.68
N GLN A 204 18.62 -33.48 25.98
CA GLN A 204 18.29 -33.95 24.63
C GLN A 204 16.86 -34.52 24.53
N ALA A 205 16.42 -35.33 25.48
CA ALA A 205 15.10 -35.94 25.46
C ALA A 205 13.97 -34.88 25.51
N HIS A 206 14.17 -33.80 26.26
CA HIS A 206 13.22 -32.72 26.34
C HIS A 206 13.20 -31.89 25.03
N ALA A 207 14.36 -31.66 24.41
CA ALA A 207 14.43 -30.99 23.11
C ALA A 207 13.67 -31.77 22.03
N LEU A 208 13.84 -33.09 21.95
CA LEU A 208 13.12 -33.95 21.02
C LEU A 208 11.59 -34.00 21.30
N ALA A 209 11.21 -33.94 22.58
CA ALA A 209 9.79 -33.85 22.97
C ALA A 209 9.13 -32.58 22.47
N VAL A 210 9.82 -31.42 22.51
CA VAL A 210 9.33 -30.14 21.95
C VAL A 210 9.03 -30.29 20.45
N TYR A 211 9.92 -30.94 19.68
CA TYR A 211 9.68 -31.18 18.25
C TYR A 211 8.42 -32.01 18.00
N THR A 212 8.30 -33.13 18.72
CA THR A 212 7.17 -34.06 18.57
C THR A 212 5.83 -33.37 18.90
N GLU A 213 5.83 -32.54 19.94
CA GLU A 213 4.66 -31.74 20.31
C GLU A 213 4.33 -30.71 19.22
N THR A 214 5.35 -30.04 18.67
CA THR A 214 5.19 -29.07 17.58
C THR A 214 4.58 -29.71 16.34
N GLN A 215 5.10 -30.86 15.92
CA GLN A 215 4.59 -31.60 14.77
C GLN A 215 3.11 -31.97 14.95
N ARG A 216 2.74 -32.50 16.12
CA ARG A 216 1.35 -32.82 16.42
C ARG A 216 0.43 -31.60 16.39
N LEU A 217 0.92 -30.47 16.94
CA LEU A 217 0.15 -29.23 16.99
C LEU A 217 -0.07 -28.65 15.59
N LEU A 218 0.99 -28.51 14.79
CA LEU A 218 0.92 -27.97 13.42
C LEU A 218 0.06 -28.86 12.50
N SER A 219 0.20 -30.17 12.61
CA SER A 219 -0.63 -31.13 11.86
C SER A 219 -2.11 -31.02 12.23
N ARG A 220 -2.43 -30.85 13.52
CA ARG A 220 -3.81 -30.78 14.01
C ARG A 220 -4.48 -29.45 13.70
N GLU A 221 -3.79 -28.32 13.92
CA GLU A 221 -4.40 -26.99 13.81
C GLU A 221 -4.33 -26.43 12.37
N LEU A 222 -3.29 -26.75 11.62
CA LEU A 222 -3.01 -26.16 10.30
C LEU A 222 -2.89 -27.20 9.18
N GLY A 223 -2.77 -28.50 9.50
CA GLY A 223 -2.58 -29.56 8.51
C GLY A 223 -1.22 -29.53 7.80
N ILE A 224 -0.19 -28.92 8.42
CA ILE A 224 1.16 -28.78 7.86
C ILE A 224 2.21 -29.46 8.72
N GLU A 225 3.36 -29.79 8.12
CA GLU A 225 4.56 -30.26 8.82
C GLU A 225 5.40 -29.08 9.34
N PRO A 226 6.27 -29.30 10.36
CA PRO A 226 7.21 -28.29 10.85
C PRO A 226 8.11 -27.75 9.74
N GLY A 227 8.45 -26.47 9.82
CA GLY A 227 9.36 -25.81 8.88
C GLY A 227 10.76 -26.43 8.86
N ALA A 228 11.47 -26.23 7.74
CA ALA A 228 12.77 -26.85 7.48
C ALA A 228 13.82 -26.58 8.58
N GLU A 229 13.87 -25.37 9.15
CA GLU A 229 14.82 -25.02 10.21
C GLU A 229 14.62 -25.87 11.46
N LEU A 230 13.38 -26.07 11.88
CA LEU A 230 13.04 -26.86 13.04
C LEU A 230 13.31 -28.36 12.79
N ALA A 231 12.97 -28.85 11.58
CA ALA A 231 13.26 -30.22 11.16
C ALA A 231 14.77 -30.50 11.08
N ASN A 232 15.55 -29.55 10.55
CA ASN A 232 17.01 -29.68 10.50
C ASN A 232 17.63 -29.73 11.91
N LEU A 233 17.19 -28.85 12.81
CA LEU A 233 17.65 -28.89 14.21
C LEU A 233 17.33 -30.24 14.88
N HIS A 234 16.12 -30.78 14.62
CA HIS A 234 15.75 -32.10 15.12
C HIS A 234 16.69 -33.19 14.61
N GLN A 235 17.04 -33.20 13.33
CA GLN A 235 17.99 -34.15 12.74
C GLN A 235 19.40 -33.99 13.31
N ASP A 236 19.88 -32.77 13.52
CA ASP A 236 21.19 -32.50 14.10
C ASP A 236 21.26 -32.98 15.56
N ILE A 237 20.20 -32.78 16.34
CA ILE A 237 20.09 -33.30 17.72
C ILE A 237 20.08 -34.84 17.73
N LEU A 238 19.36 -35.49 16.83
CA LEU A 238 19.35 -36.96 16.70
C LEU A 238 20.72 -37.52 16.32
N ALA A 239 21.44 -36.80 15.45
CA ALA A 239 22.78 -37.19 15.00
C ALA A 239 23.90 -36.85 16.02
N GLY A 240 23.57 -36.24 17.15
CA GLY A 240 24.52 -35.79 18.16
C GLY A 240 25.51 -34.73 17.66
N ARG A 241 25.11 -33.95 16.66
CA ARG A 241 25.98 -32.91 16.10
C ARG A 241 26.01 -31.69 17.00
N GLU A 242 27.17 -31.04 17.05
CA GLU A 242 27.31 -29.77 17.73
C GLU A 242 26.59 -28.69 16.91
N VAL A 243 25.42 -28.23 17.41
CA VAL A 243 24.66 -27.19 16.77
C VAL A 243 25.21 -25.83 17.21
N ALA A 244 25.87 -25.13 16.28
CA ALA A 244 26.33 -23.76 16.52
C ALA A 244 25.14 -22.86 16.93
N ALA A 245 25.34 -21.93 17.88
CA ALA A 245 24.36 -20.92 18.22
C ALA A 245 24.02 -20.16 16.97
N CYS A 246 22.71 -20.00 16.70
CA CYS A 246 22.19 -19.29 15.56
C CYS A 246 23.26 -18.69 14.64
N ARG A 247 23.35 -19.16 13.41
CA ARG A 247 24.14 -18.41 12.41
C ARG A 247 23.68 -16.97 12.52
N ASP A 248 24.63 -16.09 12.72
CA ASP A 248 24.36 -14.66 12.91
C ASP A 248 23.67 -14.11 11.66
N GLU A 249 22.34 -14.11 11.64
CA GLU A 249 21.58 -13.45 10.58
C GLU A 249 21.91 -11.95 10.51
N SER A 250 22.46 -11.40 11.62
CA SER A 250 22.97 -10.03 11.70
C SER A 250 24.48 -9.93 11.35
N ARG A 251 25.16 -11.08 11.24
CA ARG A 251 26.59 -11.19 10.91
C ARG A 251 26.88 -12.36 9.97
N ALA A 252 26.00 -12.64 9.00
CA ALA A 252 26.52 -13.06 7.72
C ALA A 252 27.43 -11.91 7.30
N PRO A 253 28.74 -12.14 7.15
CA PRO A 253 29.61 -11.02 6.94
C PRO A 253 29.19 -10.35 5.64
N VAL A 254 28.56 -9.18 5.75
CA VAL A 254 28.58 -8.19 4.68
C VAL A 254 30.02 -8.12 4.11
N ALA A 255 31.03 -8.33 4.94
CA ALA A 255 32.42 -8.50 4.55
C ALA A 255 32.71 -9.74 3.66
N ALA A 256 31.98 -10.85 3.73
CA ALA A 256 32.21 -11.99 2.84
C ALA A 256 31.48 -11.85 1.49
N LEU A 257 30.38 -11.08 1.46
CA LEU A 257 29.72 -10.67 0.20
C LEU A 257 30.39 -9.40 -0.39
N VAL A 258 31.00 -8.55 0.46
CA VAL A 258 31.75 -7.36 0.04
C VAL A 258 33.21 -7.70 -0.30
N GLY A 259 33.71 -8.86 0.11
CA GLY A 259 35.06 -9.34 -0.16
C GLY A 259 35.28 -10.09 -1.48
N SER A 260 34.24 -10.34 -2.27
CA SER A 260 34.40 -10.74 -3.67
C SER A 260 34.88 -9.53 -4.44
N ALA A 261 35.94 -9.70 -5.23
CA ALA A 261 36.47 -8.65 -6.10
C ALA A 261 35.32 -8.00 -6.91
N PRO A 262 35.37 -6.71 -7.25
CA PRO A 262 34.29 -6.00 -7.91
C PRO A 262 33.78 -6.61 -9.21
N HIS A 263 34.45 -7.66 -9.72
CA HIS A 263 34.17 -8.27 -11.03
C HIS A 263 33.29 -9.54 -10.96
N ASP A 264 32.94 -10.07 -9.77
CA ASP A 264 32.28 -11.39 -9.67
C ASP A 264 30.84 -11.31 -9.12
N ARG A 265 30.26 -10.11 -8.98
CA ARG A 265 28.87 -9.95 -8.53
C ARG A 265 27.93 -9.97 -9.70
N PRO A 266 26.79 -10.70 -9.62
CA PRO A 266 25.82 -10.72 -10.71
C PRO A 266 25.35 -9.29 -11.04
N ARG A 267 25.36 -8.96 -12.32
CA ARG A 267 24.79 -7.72 -12.86
C ARG A 267 23.43 -8.08 -13.46
N PRO A 268 22.33 -7.87 -12.72
CA PRO A 268 21.02 -8.24 -13.23
C PRO A 268 20.67 -7.37 -14.44
N ALA A 269 20.14 -8.00 -15.49
CA ALA A 269 19.62 -7.36 -16.71
C ALA A 269 18.20 -7.89 -16.93
N GLN A 270 17.25 -7.41 -16.11
CA GLN A 270 15.91 -8.00 -16.01
C GLN A 270 14.82 -7.20 -16.71
N LEU A 271 15.15 -6.13 -17.42
CA LEU A 271 14.14 -5.35 -18.12
C LEU A 271 13.44 -6.22 -19.18
N PRO A 272 12.09 -6.34 -19.13
CA PRO A 272 11.34 -6.94 -20.22
C PRO A 272 11.59 -6.22 -21.55
N PRO A 273 11.44 -6.92 -22.68
CA PRO A 273 11.52 -6.28 -23.99
C PRO A 273 10.38 -5.27 -24.16
N VAL A 274 10.68 -4.14 -24.77
CA VAL A 274 9.66 -3.14 -25.12
C VAL A 274 8.80 -3.62 -26.27
N ALA A 275 7.51 -3.35 -26.22
CA ALA A 275 6.60 -3.69 -27.28
C ALA A 275 6.90 -2.88 -28.55
N ARG A 276 6.81 -3.52 -29.70
CA ARG A 276 6.91 -2.81 -30.99
C ARG A 276 5.77 -1.81 -31.12
N GLY A 277 6.07 -0.63 -31.69
CA GLY A 277 5.06 0.39 -31.94
C GLY A 277 4.70 1.21 -30.70
N PHE A 278 5.70 1.63 -29.94
CA PHE A 278 5.52 2.72 -28.97
C PHE A 278 5.44 4.05 -29.74
N VAL A 279 4.28 4.71 -29.69
CA VAL A 279 3.97 5.94 -30.41
C VAL A 279 3.52 7.00 -29.41
N GLY A 280 3.88 8.25 -29.66
CA GLY A 280 3.56 9.37 -28.78
C GLY A 280 4.45 9.44 -27.55
N ARG A 281 4.04 10.26 -26.59
CA ARG A 281 4.72 10.44 -25.29
C ARG A 281 6.16 10.93 -25.38
N GLY A 282 6.58 11.48 -26.52
CA GLY A 282 7.95 11.94 -26.71
C GLY A 282 8.32 13.04 -25.74
N THR A 283 7.43 13.98 -25.49
CA THR A 283 7.61 15.10 -24.55
C THR A 283 7.74 14.58 -23.12
N GLU A 284 6.77 13.78 -22.66
CA GLU A 284 6.76 13.22 -21.30
C GLU A 284 7.99 12.35 -21.01
N LEU A 285 8.45 11.58 -22.02
CA LEU A 285 9.69 10.80 -21.90
C LEU A 285 10.93 11.70 -21.79
N SER A 286 11.03 12.73 -22.63
CA SER A 286 12.19 13.63 -22.63
C SER A 286 12.25 14.48 -21.34
N ASP A 287 11.11 15.02 -20.93
CA ASP A 287 11.01 15.83 -19.70
C ASP A 287 11.40 15.01 -18.46
N LEU A 288 10.94 13.76 -18.37
CA LEU A 288 11.30 12.88 -17.27
C LEU A 288 12.76 12.44 -17.33
N GLU A 289 13.29 12.13 -18.52
CA GLU A 289 14.68 11.75 -18.72
C GLU A 289 15.64 12.90 -18.32
N GLU A 290 15.30 14.14 -18.67
CA GLU A 290 16.05 15.33 -18.29
C GLU A 290 16.03 15.55 -16.78
N LEU A 291 14.84 15.50 -16.16
CA LEU A 291 14.63 15.65 -14.73
C LEU A 291 15.42 14.62 -13.91
N LEU A 292 15.32 13.34 -14.27
CA LEU A 292 16.07 12.27 -13.62
C LEU A 292 17.60 12.41 -13.81
N SER A 293 18.01 12.99 -14.93
CA SER A 293 19.42 13.21 -15.25
C SER A 293 20.03 14.36 -14.42
N GLU A 294 19.25 15.43 -14.21
CA GLU A 294 19.66 16.55 -13.38
C GLU A 294 19.79 16.18 -11.92
N ASP A 295 18.85 15.41 -11.37
CA ASP A 295 18.87 14.98 -9.97
C ASP A 295 20.07 14.09 -9.67
N VAL A 296 20.38 13.13 -10.54
CA VAL A 296 21.58 12.29 -10.41
C VAL A 296 22.86 13.15 -10.45
N SER A 297 22.88 14.18 -11.28
CA SER A 297 24.05 15.07 -11.43
C SER A 297 24.23 16.02 -10.24
N ARG A 298 23.14 16.54 -9.67
CA ARG A 298 23.16 17.49 -8.54
C ARG A 298 23.45 16.83 -7.20
N SER A 299 22.96 15.62 -7.00
CA SER A 299 22.96 14.97 -5.68
C SER A 299 24.07 13.93 -5.49
N GLY A 300 24.81 13.54 -6.52
CA GLY A 300 25.97 12.62 -6.51
C GLY A 300 25.84 11.29 -5.76
N ALA A 301 24.97 11.20 -4.77
CA ALA A 301 24.70 10.04 -3.91
C ALA A 301 23.21 9.88 -3.58
N ALA A 302 22.31 10.73 -4.06
CA ALA A 302 20.89 10.64 -3.73
C ALA A 302 20.14 9.75 -4.72
N MET A 303 19.20 9.04 -4.18
CA MET A 303 18.26 8.21 -4.93
C MET A 303 17.14 9.07 -5.51
N THR A 304 16.76 8.80 -6.76
CA THR A 304 15.65 9.47 -7.41
C THR A 304 14.51 8.48 -7.67
N VAL A 305 13.29 8.85 -7.30
CA VAL A 305 12.08 8.06 -7.51
C VAL A 305 11.15 8.78 -8.48
N ALA A 306 10.71 8.11 -9.53
CA ALA A 306 9.62 8.58 -10.38
C ALA A 306 8.41 7.66 -10.27
N VAL A 307 7.22 8.25 -10.15
CA VAL A 307 5.95 7.52 -10.08
C VAL A 307 5.13 7.83 -11.32
N VAL A 308 4.85 6.80 -12.11
CA VAL A 308 4.02 6.86 -13.32
C VAL A 308 2.64 6.31 -12.98
N ASP A 309 1.67 7.19 -12.82
CA ASP A 309 0.29 6.80 -12.56
C ASP A 309 -0.64 7.08 -13.74
N GLY A 310 -1.87 6.60 -13.68
CA GLY A 310 -2.87 6.84 -14.73
C GLY A 310 -3.83 5.67 -14.91
N LEU A 311 -4.77 5.87 -15.84
CA LEU A 311 -5.82 4.92 -16.18
C LEU A 311 -5.28 3.52 -16.49
N ALA A 312 -6.04 2.48 -16.12
CA ALA A 312 -5.74 1.11 -16.51
C ALA A 312 -5.78 0.95 -18.05
N GLY A 313 -4.76 0.31 -18.65
CA GLY A 313 -4.63 0.18 -20.10
C GLY A 313 -4.03 1.39 -20.83
N VAL A 314 -3.61 2.46 -20.13
CA VAL A 314 -3.02 3.68 -20.73
C VAL A 314 -1.56 3.54 -21.15
N GLY A 315 -0.92 2.41 -20.82
CA GLY A 315 0.46 2.11 -21.24
C GLY A 315 1.54 2.53 -20.23
N LYS A 316 1.25 2.55 -18.91
CA LYS A 316 2.22 2.91 -17.86
C LYS A 316 3.46 2.03 -17.85
N THR A 317 3.27 0.71 -17.86
CA THR A 317 4.34 -0.28 -17.89
C THR A 317 5.23 -0.08 -19.11
N GLU A 318 4.62 0.09 -20.28
CA GLU A 318 5.33 0.31 -21.53
C GLU A 318 6.14 1.62 -21.51
N PHE A 319 5.55 2.69 -20.98
CA PHE A 319 6.23 3.98 -20.79
C PHE A 319 7.44 3.85 -19.85
N ALA A 320 7.27 3.18 -18.71
CA ALA A 320 8.36 2.96 -17.76
C ALA A 320 9.48 2.10 -18.35
N LEU A 321 9.14 1.06 -19.12
CA LEU A 321 10.12 0.22 -19.80
C LEU A 321 10.86 0.98 -20.91
N GLN A 322 10.16 1.79 -21.72
CA GLN A 322 10.81 2.64 -22.72
C GLN A 322 11.83 3.60 -22.10
N LEU A 323 11.46 4.23 -20.99
CA LEU A 323 12.38 5.09 -20.24
C LEU A 323 13.54 4.29 -19.65
N ALA A 324 13.24 3.14 -19.03
CA ALA A 324 14.25 2.28 -18.43
C ALA A 324 15.30 1.83 -19.47
N HIS A 325 14.87 1.42 -20.67
CA HIS A 325 15.78 1.04 -21.75
C HIS A 325 16.64 2.21 -22.25
N ARG A 326 16.12 3.45 -22.30
CA ARG A 326 16.91 4.64 -22.65
C ARG A 326 17.96 4.97 -21.60
N LEU A 327 17.68 4.67 -20.33
CA LEU A 327 18.57 4.96 -19.21
C LEU A 327 19.58 3.83 -18.94
N THR A 328 19.49 2.68 -19.57
CA THR A 328 20.28 1.47 -19.28
C THR A 328 21.80 1.75 -19.21
N ASP A 329 22.34 2.50 -20.16
CA ASP A 329 23.77 2.79 -20.25
C ASP A 329 24.30 3.61 -19.06
N ARG A 330 23.42 4.31 -18.32
CA ARG A 330 23.76 5.11 -17.16
C ARG A 330 23.85 4.29 -15.85
N PHE A 331 23.36 3.04 -15.87
CA PHE A 331 23.31 2.13 -14.72
C PHE A 331 24.11 0.85 -14.96
N PRO A 332 25.47 0.98 -14.90
CA PRO A 332 26.38 -0.12 -15.24
C PRO A 332 26.32 -1.30 -14.26
N ASP A 333 25.77 -1.09 -13.07
CA ASP A 333 25.69 -2.14 -12.03
C ASP A 333 24.48 -3.05 -12.20
N GLY A 334 23.54 -2.72 -13.12
CA GLY A 334 22.45 -3.56 -13.54
C GLY A 334 21.06 -2.94 -13.46
N GLN A 335 20.07 -3.72 -13.93
CA GLN A 335 18.66 -3.34 -13.96
C GLN A 335 17.81 -4.45 -13.33
N LEU A 336 16.93 -4.06 -12.44
CA LEU A 336 15.97 -4.92 -11.75
C LEU A 336 14.55 -4.58 -12.21
N PHE A 337 13.74 -5.61 -12.40
CA PHE A 337 12.31 -5.47 -12.73
C PHE A 337 11.49 -6.38 -11.81
N VAL A 338 10.44 -5.85 -11.21
CA VAL A 338 9.46 -6.62 -10.44
C VAL A 338 8.06 -6.19 -10.80
N ASP A 339 7.23 -7.14 -11.23
CA ASP A 339 5.79 -6.98 -11.38
C ASP A 339 5.11 -7.27 -10.04
N LEU A 340 4.55 -6.24 -9.41
CA LEU A 340 3.82 -6.30 -8.13
C LEU A 340 2.34 -6.63 -8.31
N GLY A 341 1.88 -6.63 -9.58
CA GLY A 341 0.49 -6.84 -9.95
C GLY A 341 0.02 -8.29 -9.82
N SER A 342 -0.55 -8.83 -10.89
CA SER A 342 -1.30 -10.08 -10.82
C SER A 342 -0.67 -11.27 -11.55
N THR A 343 0.56 -11.15 -12.06
CA THR A 343 1.14 -12.13 -12.98
C THR A 343 1.91 -13.27 -12.33
N GLY A 344 1.91 -13.39 -11.01
CA GLY A 344 2.43 -14.60 -10.35
C GLY A 344 1.64 -15.85 -10.79
N LEU A 345 2.30 -17.02 -10.86
CA LEU A 345 1.76 -18.34 -11.25
C LEU A 345 0.40 -18.74 -10.62
N ARG A 346 -0.14 -17.94 -9.69
CA ARG A 346 -1.43 -18.14 -9.00
C ARG A 346 -2.39 -16.93 -9.06
N GLY A 347 -2.12 -15.91 -9.88
CA GLY A 347 -2.99 -14.71 -9.96
C GLY A 347 -3.04 -13.87 -8.67
N LYS A 348 -2.11 -14.08 -7.73
CA LYS A 348 -2.04 -13.35 -6.46
C LYS A 348 -1.00 -12.24 -6.56
N ARG A 349 -1.38 -11.03 -6.14
CA ARG A 349 -0.45 -9.89 -6.05
C ARG A 349 0.69 -10.18 -5.08
N LEU A 350 1.89 -9.75 -5.45
CA LEU A 350 3.06 -9.91 -4.58
C LEU A 350 2.98 -8.98 -3.37
N THR A 351 3.28 -9.53 -2.20
CA THR A 351 3.56 -8.71 -1.02
C THR A 351 4.95 -8.05 -1.14
N ALA A 352 5.19 -6.98 -0.39
CA ALA A 352 6.52 -6.35 -0.36
C ALA A 352 7.64 -7.34 0.03
N SER A 353 7.35 -8.29 0.92
CA SER A 353 8.32 -9.30 1.37
C SER A 353 8.63 -10.33 0.28
N GLU A 354 7.63 -10.78 -0.48
CA GLU A 354 7.82 -11.68 -1.63
C GLU A 354 8.61 -10.99 -2.74
N ALA A 355 8.29 -9.73 -3.04
CA ALA A 355 9.03 -8.91 -4.02
C ALA A 355 10.50 -8.69 -3.61
N LEU A 356 10.76 -8.40 -2.32
CA LEU A 356 12.13 -8.33 -1.79
C LEU A 356 12.89 -9.65 -1.94
N GLY A 357 12.21 -10.78 -1.72
CA GLY A 357 12.81 -12.10 -1.97
C GLY A 357 13.28 -12.24 -3.40
N GLN A 358 12.43 -11.90 -4.38
CA GLN A 358 12.79 -11.95 -5.80
C GLN A 358 13.97 -11.02 -6.14
N LEU A 359 13.95 -9.78 -5.63
CA LEU A 359 15.03 -8.81 -5.86
C LEU A 359 16.36 -9.30 -5.25
N LEU A 360 16.33 -9.86 -4.05
CA LEU A 360 17.52 -10.39 -3.38
C LEU A 360 18.08 -11.61 -4.11
N SER A 361 17.23 -12.55 -4.56
CA SER A 361 17.66 -13.68 -5.38
C SER A 361 18.29 -13.20 -6.70
N SER A 362 17.74 -12.17 -7.33
CA SER A 362 18.29 -11.54 -8.54
C SER A 362 19.66 -10.89 -8.31
N LEU A 363 19.93 -10.47 -7.09
CA LEU A 363 21.23 -9.91 -6.66
C LEU A 363 22.24 -10.99 -6.23
N GLY A 364 21.87 -12.27 -6.39
CA GLY A 364 22.73 -13.41 -6.07
C GLY A 364 22.68 -13.82 -4.60
N VAL A 365 21.60 -13.52 -3.90
CA VAL A 365 21.36 -14.05 -2.56
C VAL A 365 20.69 -15.41 -2.68
N ASP A 366 21.37 -16.44 -2.22
CA ASP A 366 20.83 -17.80 -2.17
C ASP A 366 19.70 -17.90 -1.13
N ASP A 367 18.77 -18.82 -1.32
CA ASP A 367 17.63 -19.02 -0.41
C ASP A 367 18.08 -19.29 1.04
N ASP A 368 19.18 -20.00 1.23
CA ASP A 368 19.78 -20.27 2.55
C ASP A 368 20.30 -19.01 3.28
N ARG A 369 20.49 -17.92 2.54
CA ARG A 369 20.97 -16.62 3.05
C ARG A 369 19.88 -15.55 3.05
N MET A 370 18.67 -15.92 2.62
CA MET A 370 17.53 -15.00 2.57
C MET A 370 17.01 -14.76 3.99
N PRO A 371 16.99 -13.50 4.48
CA PRO A 371 16.40 -13.21 5.79
C PRO A 371 14.93 -13.62 5.85
N GLY A 372 14.54 -14.28 6.94
CA GLY A 372 13.16 -14.72 7.14
C GLY A 372 12.20 -13.57 7.40
N ASP A 373 12.69 -12.49 8.06
CA ASP A 373 11.89 -11.32 8.40
C ASP A 373 11.94 -10.22 7.33
N PRO A 374 10.86 -9.48 7.13
CA PRO A 374 10.80 -8.39 6.14
C PRO A 374 11.83 -7.28 6.39
N ALA A 375 12.11 -6.95 7.66
CA ALA A 375 13.06 -5.89 8.01
C ALA A 375 14.51 -6.30 7.66
N GLY A 376 14.89 -7.54 7.90
CA GLY A 376 16.17 -8.10 7.48
C GLY A 376 16.33 -8.09 5.96
N ARG A 377 15.29 -8.47 5.22
CA ARG A 377 15.28 -8.39 3.75
C ARG A 377 15.50 -6.97 3.24
N ILE A 378 14.80 -5.98 3.82
CA ILE A 378 14.98 -4.55 3.48
C ILE A 378 16.42 -4.12 3.77
N SER A 379 16.95 -4.47 4.94
CA SER A 379 18.32 -4.10 5.36
C SER A 379 19.38 -4.72 4.43
N LEU A 380 19.24 -6.00 4.11
CA LEU A 380 20.14 -6.72 3.19
C LEU A 380 20.06 -6.12 1.77
N TYR A 381 18.86 -5.87 1.27
CA TYR A 381 18.63 -5.25 -0.03
C TYR A 381 19.31 -3.89 -0.15
N ARG A 382 19.11 -3.02 0.85
CA ARG A 382 19.76 -1.70 0.90
C ARG A 382 21.28 -1.80 0.99
N SER A 383 21.79 -2.74 1.77
CA SER A 383 23.23 -2.98 1.91
C SER A 383 23.88 -3.47 0.62
N LEU A 384 23.21 -4.37 -0.11
CA LEU A 384 23.71 -4.87 -1.40
C LEU A 384 23.71 -3.82 -2.49
N LEU A 385 22.78 -2.88 -2.44
CA LEU A 385 22.67 -1.80 -3.41
C LEU A 385 23.43 -0.54 -3.00
N HIS A 386 23.98 -0.49 -1.78
CA HIS A 386 24.77 0.65 -1.32
C HIS A 386 25.97 0.89 -2.23
N GLY A 387 26.08 2.12 -2.74
CA GLY A 387 27.14 2.54 -3.66
C GLY A 387 27.02 2.01 -5.10
N ARG A 388 25.97 1.22 -5.43
CA ARG A 388 25.70 0.75 -6.79
C ARG A 388 24.79 1.73 -7.52
N ARG A 389 25.04 1.88 -8.81
CA ARG A 389 24.19 2.64 -9.74
C ARG A 389 23.24 1.66 -10.43
N MET A 390 22.08 1.45 -9.82
CA MET A 390 21.07 0.50 -10.28
C MET A 390 19.83 1.21 -10.81
N LEU A 391 19.20 0.63 -11.80
CA LEU A 391 17.86 1.01 -12.25
C LEU A 391 16.86 -0.04 -11.77
N VAL A 392 15.84 0.40 -11.04
CA VAL A 392 14.81 -0.50 -10.48
C VAL A 392 13.45 -0.10 -11.04
N VAL A 393 12.74 -1.04 -11.64
CA VAL A 393 11.36 -0.85 -12.11
C VAL A 393 10.43 -1.68 -11.26
N LEU A 394 9.49 -1.00 -10.59
CA LEU A 394 8.43 -1.60 -9.77
C LEU A 394 7.10 -1.40 -10.49
N ASP A 395 6.60 -2.44 -11.14
CA ASP A 395 5.40 -2.35 -11.96
C ASP A 395 4.14 -2.70 -11.17
N ASP A 396 3.04 -1.96 -11.42
CA ASP A 396 1.69 -2.10 -10.84
C ASP A 396 1.67 -2.08 -9.28
N ALA A 397 2.41 -1.16 -8.66
CA ALA A 397 2.41 -0.98 -7.20
C ALA A 397 1.03 -0.59 -6.67
N LEU A 398 0.61 -1.23 -5.57
CA LEU A 398 -0.72 -1.02 -4.97
C LEU A 398 -0.74 0.18 -4.03
N SER A 399 0.34 0.42 -3.29
CA SER A 399 0.42 1.48 -2.29
C SER A 399 1.82 2.06 -2.16
N ALA A 400 1.89 3.29 -1.62
CA ALA A 400 3.16 3.94 -1.31
C ALA A 400 3.99 3.14 -0.27
N GLU A 401 3.34 2.44 0.64
CA GLU A 401 4.01 1.62 1.66
C GLU A 401 4.69 0.39 1.04
N GLN A 402 3.98 -0.31 0.13
CA GLN A 402 4.54 -1.44 -0.62
C GLN A 402 5.79 -0.99 -1.41
N ALA A 403 5.66 0.06 -2.20
CA ALA A 403 6.77 0.57 -3.01
C ALA A 403 7.95 1.05 -2.14
N ARG A 404 7.70 1.77 -1.04
CA ARG A 404 8.73 2.29 -0.13
C ARG A 404 9.62 1.21 0.45
N SER A 405 9.07 0.03 0.72
CA SER A 405 9.84 -1.12 1.22
C SER A 405 10.84 -1.65 0.19
N LEU A 406 10.60 -1.40 -1.11
CA LEU A 406 11.41 -1.85 -2.23
C LEU A 406 12.35 -0.76 -2.77
N ILE A 407 12.32 0.43 -2.18
CA ILE A 407 13.20 1.53 -2.56
C ILE A 407 14.58 1.31 -1.95
N PRO A 408 15.66 1.19 -2.77
CA PRO A 408 17.03 1.05 -2.28
C PRO A 408 17.54 2.35 -1.65
N GLY A 409 18.74 2.33 -1.12
CA GLY A 409 19.51 3.52 -0.79
C GLY A 409 20.61 3.74 -1.85
N GLY A 410 21.07 4.97 -2.02
CA GLY A 410 22.24 5.27 -2.88
C GLY A 410 21.89 5.79 -4.28
N PRO A 411 22.86 5.89 -5.19
CA PRO A 411 22.74 6.58 -6.48
C PRO A 411 21.98 5.74 -7.52
N SER A 412 20.74 5.36 -7.19
CA SER A 412 19.87 4.51 -8.02
C SER A 412 18.63 5.28 -8.46
N ILE A 413 18.05 4.92 -9.60
CA ILE A 413 16.74 5.40 -10.04
C ILE A 413 15.71 4.30 -9.82
N VAL A 414 14.56 4.67 -9.26
CA VAL A 414 13.41 3.79 -9.09
C VAL A 414 12.24 4.32 -9.91
N LEU A 415 11.77 3.56 -10.87
CA LEU A 415 10.56 3.83 -11.64
C LEU A 415 9.44 2.99 -11.05
N VAL A 416 8.38 3.64 -10.57
CA VAL A 416 7.22 2.97 -9.99
C VAL A 416 6.04 3.21 -10.90
N THR A 417 5.36 2.17 -11.38
CA THR A 417 4.07 2.34 -12.04
C THR A 417 2.93 1.99 -11.08
N SER A 418 1.80 2.67 -11.22
CA SER A 418 0.62 2.41 -10.37
C SER A 418 -0.67 2.80 -11.07
N ARG A 419 -1.76 2.09 -10.71
CA ARG A 419 -3.14 2.47 -11.05
C ARG A 419 -3.73 3.46 -10.05
N HIS A 420 -2.96 3.82 -9.02
CA HIS A 420 -3.34 4.72 -7.95
C HIS A 420 -2.36 5.88 -7.86
N ARG A 421 -2.84 7.03 -7.45
CA ARG A 421 -1.96 8.13 -7.05
C ARG A 421 -1.22 7.77 -5.78
N LEU A 422 0.09 7.58 -5.87
CA LEU A 422 0.93 7.25 -4.72
C LEU A 422 1.43 8.54 -4.03
N THR A 423 0.51 9.39 -3.60
CA THR A 423 0.79 10.70 -2.96
C THR A 423 1.75 10.57 -1.77
N GLY A 424 1.72 9.45 -1.06
CA GLY A 424 2.65 9.17 0.04
C GLY A 424 4.11 9.10 -0.37
N LEU A 425 4.44 8.65 -1.60
CA LEU A 425 5.81 8.67 -2.13
C LEU A 425 6.23 10.08 -2.51
N VAL A 426 5.31 10.88 -3.05
CA VAL A 426 5.59 12.28 -3.42
C VAL A 426 5.91 13.11 -2.18
N ILE A 427 5.07 13.02 -1.13
CA ILE A 427 5.19 13.86 0.07
C ILE A 427 6.38 13.43 0.96
N ARG A 428 6.58 12.12 1.16
CA ARG A 428 7.56 11.63 2.13
C ARG A 428 8.90 11.25 1.52
N ASP A 429 8.90 10.80 0.28
CA ASP A 429 10.09 10.25 -0.37
C ASP A 429 10.57 11.14 -1.53
N GLY A 430 9.90 12.30 -1.77
CA GLY A 430 10.30 13.26 -2.80
C GLY A 430 10.15 12.73 -4.23
N ALA A 431 9.24 11.76 -4.45
CA ALA A 431 9.07 11.15 -5.77
C ALA A 431 8.47 12.15 -6.79
N HIS A 432 8.94 12.06 -8.05
CA HIS A 432 8.42 12.84 -9.17
C HIS A 432 7.17 12.17 -9.74
N PRO A 433 5.97 12.78 -9.59
CA PRO A 433 4.73 12.20 -10.11
C PRO A 433 4.52 12.53 -11.58
N ILE A 434 4.13 11.54 -12.38
CA ILE A 434 3.75 11.69 -13.78
C ILE A 434 2.44 10.96 -13.99
N THR A 435 1.39 11.70 -14.35
CA THR A 435 0.09 11.13 -14.66
C THR A 435 -0.06 10.98 -16.18
N LEU A 436 -0.15 9.74 -16.66
CA LEU A 436 -0.38 9.46 -18.07
C LEU A 436 -1.89 9.54 -18.38
N GLY A 437 -2.26 10.47 -19.24
CA GLY A 437 -3.60 10.55 -19.84
C GLY A 437 -3.74 9.63 -21.07
N PRO A 438 -4.93 9.54 -21.70
CA PRO A 438 -5.10 8.90 -23.01
C PRO A 438 -4.23 9.55 -24.09
N LEU A 439 -3.93 8.81 -25.18
CA LEU A 439 -3.27 9.37 -26.36
C LEU A 439 -4.18 10.40 -27.04
N SER A 440 -3.57 11.44 -27.59
CA SER A 440 -4.29 12.38 -28.47
C SER A 440 -4.84 11.66 -29.72
N GLU A 441 -5.82 12.27 -30.40
CA GLU A 441 -6.38 11.73 -31.64
C GLU A 441 -5.28 11.50 -32.71
N ARG A 442 -4.28 12.39 -32.75
CA ARG A 442 -3.13 12.28 -33.65
C ARG A 442 -2.27 11.06 -33.32
N GLU A 443 -1.85 10.92 -32.08
CA GLU A 443 -1.03 9.78 -31.60
C GLU A 443 -1.79 8.45 -31.75
N SER A 444 -3.10 8.44 -31.46
CA SER A 444 -3.97 7.28 -31.64
C SER A 444 -4.02 6.84 -33.09
N THR A 445 -4.18 7.81 -34.02
CA THR A 445 -4.18 7.54 -35.46
C THR A 445 -2.82 7.04 -35.95
N GLU A 446 -1.75 7.59 -35.42
CA GLU A 446 -0.38 7.16 -35.71
C GLU A 446 -0.13 5.73 -35.22
N LEU A 447 -0.55 5.40 -34.01
CA LEU A 447 -0.45 4.04 -33.45
C LEU A 447 -1.25 3.03 -34.31
N LEU A 448 -2.50 3.35 -34.63
CA LEU A 448 -3.34 2.52 -35.50
C LEU A 448 -2.70 2.30 -36.88
N THR A 449 -2.14 3.35 -37.47
CA THR A 449 -1.48 3.28 -38.78
C THR A 449 -0.20 2.46 -38.72
N TYR A 450 0.58 2.61 -37.64
CA TYR A 450 1.79 1.84 -37.43
C TYR A 450 1.50 0.33 -37.32
N LEU A 451 0.52 -0.05 -36.51
CA LEU A 451 0.17 -1.45 -36.25
C LEU A 451 -0.59 -2.10 -37.42
N GLY A 452 -1.52 -1.37 -38.03
CA GLY A 452 -2.38 -1.88 -39.11
C GLY A 452 -1.79 -1.76 -40.51
N GLY A 453 -0.60 -1.14 -40.62
CA GLY A 453 0.15 -1.04 -41.88
C GLY A 453 -0.59 -0.29 -42.98
N ASP A 454 -0.38 -0.75 -44.24
CA ASP A 454 -0.92 -0.06 -45.41
C ASP A 454 -2.45 -0.01 -45.44
N ARG A 455 -3.12 -1.00 -44.89
CA ARG A 455 -4.57 -1.05 -44.83
C ARG A 455 -5.16 0.19 -44.09
N LEU A 456 -4.69 0.47 -42.89
CA LEU A 456 -5.17 1.61 -42.08
C LEU A 456 -4.57 2.93 -42.58
N ARG A 457 -3.43 2.91 -43.25
CA ARG A 457 -2.82 4.10 -43.86
C ARG A 457 -3.65 4.66 -45.01
N HIS A 458 -4.27 3.80 -45.83
CA HIS A 458 -5.08 4.21 -46.98
C HIS A 458 -6.50 4.60 -46.58
N GLU A 459 -7.07 4.03 -45.50
CA GLU A 459 -8.42 4.29 -45.03
C GLU A 459 -8.49 5.32 -43.86
N ARG A 460 -7.90 6.52 -44.07
CA ARG A 460 -7.73 7.54 -43.02
C ARG A 460 -9.01 7.88 -42.26
N ALA A 461 -10.15 8.01 -42.94
CA ALA A 461 -11.43 8.37 -42.29
C ALA A 461 -11.89 7.27 -41.32
N ALA A 462 -11.75 6.00 -41.68
CA ALA A 462 -12.06 4.86 -40.84
C ALA A 462 -11.10 4.80 -39.63
N THR A 463 -9.80 5.01 -39.86
CA THR A 463 -8.75 5.02 -38.84
C THR A 463 -8.99 6.13 -37.80
N THR A 464 -9.30 7.35 -38.25
CA THR A 464 -9.64 8.47 -37.35
C THR A 464 -10.91 8.20 -36.54
N ARG A 465 -11.93 7.62 -37.17
CA ARG A 465 -13.16 7.24 -36.47
C ARG A 465 -12.88 6.18 -35.40
N MET A 466 -12.01 5.21 -35.69
CA MET A 466 -11.60 4.19 -34.72
C MET A 466 -10.82 4.79 -33.55
N ALA A 467 -9.89 5.73 -33.81
CA ALA A 467 -9.15 6.44 -32.78
C ALA A 467 -10.12 7.15 -31.79
N ARG A 468 -11.19 7.77 -32.31
CA ARG A 468 -12.22 8.41 -31.48
C ARG A 468 -13.05 7.40 -30.68
N ILE A 469 -13.40 6.26 -31.25
CA ILE A 469 -14.16 5.20 -30.56
C ILE A 469 -13.36 4.64 -29.38
N CYS A 470 -12.05 4.42 -29.56
CA CYS A 470 -11.16 3.93 -28.52
C CYS A 470 -10.72 5.01 -27.51
N GLU A 471 -11.09 6.28 -27.76
CA GLU A 471 -10.81 7.44 -26.89
C GLU A 471 -9.36 7.53 -26.42
N GLY A 472 -8.42 7.18 -27.29
CA GLY A 472 -6.98 7.27 -27.01
C GLY A 472 -6.42 6.22 -26.05
N LEU A 473 -7.17 5.17 -25.71
CA LEU A 473 -6.67 4.10 -24.85
C LEU A 473 -5.82 3.12 -25.63
N PRO A 474 -4.47 3.03 -25.40
CA PRO A 474 -3.58 2.18 -26.20
C PRO A 474 -3.99 0.71 -26.22
N LEU A 475 -4.47 0.17 -25.08
CA LEU A 475 -4.93 -1.21 -25.01
C LEU A 475 -6.12 -1.45 -25.96
N ALA A 476 -7.10 -0.55 -25.98
CA ALA A 476 -8.26 -0.64 -26.88
C ALA A 476 -7.84 -0.49 -28.35
N LEU A 477 -6.92 0.44 -28.64
CA LEU A 477 -6.40 0.65 -30.00
C LEU A 477 -5.69 -0.62 -30.53
N ARG A 478 -4.87 -1.27 -29.71
CA ARG A 478 -4.22 -2.54 -30.06
C ARG A 478 -5.22 -3.67 -30.28
N SER A 479 -6.19 -3.85 -29.36
CA SER A 479 -7.23 -4.89 -29.48
C SER A 479 -8.03 -4.74 -30.78
N VAL A 480 -8.35 -3.51 -31.16
CA VAL A 480 -9.07 -3.23 -32.41
C VAL A 480 -8.23 -3.59 -33.64
N VAL A 481 -6.94 -3.24 -33.65
CA VAL A 481 -6.05 -3.56 -34.79
C VAL A 481 -5.92 -5.07 -34.98
N GLU A 482 -5.72 -5.81 -33.90
CA GLU A 482 -5.66 -7.28 -33.95
C GLU A 482 -6.96 -7.88 -34.51
N ALA A 483 -8.11 -7.39 -34.07
CA ALA A 483 -9.40 -7.83 -34.61
C ALA A 483 -9.59 -7.47 -36.10
N LEU A 484 -9.07 -6.32 -36.53
CA LEU A 484 -9.09 -5.91 -37.95
C LEU A 484 -8.15 -6.75 -38.80
N ILE A 485 -6.97 -7.12 -38.30
CA ILE A 485 -6.03 -8.00 -38.98
C ILE A 485 -6.64 -9.38 -39.12
N ALA A 486 -7.25 -9.92 -38.07
CA ALA A 486 -7.95 -11.21 -38.09
C ALA A 486 -9.11 -11.24 -39.13
N ALA A 487 -9.81 -10.11 -39.29
CA ALA A 487 -10.91 -9.96 -40.24
C ALA A 487 -10.45 -9.33 -41.56
N HIS A 488 -9.41 -9.89 -42.20
CA HIS A 488 -8.76 -9.32 -43.39
C HIS A 488 -9.69 -9.17 -44.60
N ASP A 489 -10.73 -9.99 -44.71
CA ASP A 489 -11.70 -9.98 -45.82
C ASP A 489 -12.80 -8.91 -45.69
N VAL A 490 -12.93 -8.26 -44.51
CA VAL A 490 -13.96 -7.26 -44.27
C VAL A 490 -13.40 -5.86 -44.49
N PRO A 491 -14.02 -4.98 -45.32
CA PRO A 491 -13.60 -3.58 -45.44
C PRO A 491 -13.54 -2.89 -44.06
N THR A 492 -12.49 -2.08 -43.83
CA THR A 492 -12.30 -1.41 -42.53
C THR A 492 -13.50 -0.55 -42.13
N THR A 493 -14.13 0.11 -43.11
CA THR A 493 -15.35 0.91 -42.88
C THR A 493 -16.51 0.09 -42.33
N THR A 494 -16.69 -1.14 -42.80
CA THR A 494 -17.71 -2.08 -42.30
C THR A 494 -17.33 -2.59 -40.91
N ALA A 495 -16.06 -2.93 -40.71
CA ALA A 495 -15.54 -3.37 -39.43
C ALA A 495 -15.72 -2.27 -38.34
N VAL A 496 -15.39 -1.00 -38.66
CA VAL A 496 -15.57 0.14 -37.75
C VAL A 496 -17.02 0.30 -37.32
N SER A 497 -17.98 -0.01 -38.19
CA SER A 497 -19.39 0.09 -37.85
C SER A 497 -19.82 -0.85 -36.71
N ARG A 498 -19.15 -1.97 -36.51
CA ARG A 498 -19.37 -2.91 -35.39
C ARG A 498 -19.01 -2.29 -34.05
N TYR A 499 -18.01 -1.42 -34.01
CA TYR A 499 -17.54 -0.75 -32.78
C TYR A 499 -18.34 0.55 -32.48
N ALA A 500 -19.25 0.96 -33.35
CA ALA A 500 -20.09 2.13 -33.15
C ALA A 500 -21.17 1.91 -32.10
N ASP A 501 -21.58 0.67 -31.83
CA ASP A 501 -22.51 0.33 -30.75
C ASP A 501 -21.79 0.37 -29.39
N ARG A 502 -21.96 1.46 -28.67
CA ARG A 502 -21.33 1.66 -27.35
C ARG A 502 -21.69 0.55 -26.35
N ARG A 503 -22.86 -0.06 -26.42
CA ARG A 503 -23.29 -1.11 -25.48
C ARG A 503 -22.52 -2.41 -25.66
N ARG A 504 -22.05 -2.69 -26.89
CA ARG A 504 -21.29 -3.90 -27.23
C ARG A 504 -19.80 -3.64 -27.43
N LEU A 505 -19.37 -2.40 -27.25
CA LEU A 505 -18.00 -2.01 -27.55
C LEU A 505 -16.99 -2.83 -26.74
N LEU A 506 -17.21 -3.01 -25.42
CA LEU A 506 -16.30 -3.80 -24.58
C LEU A 506 -16.32 -5.30 -24.94
N ASP A 507 -17.43 -5.83 -25.48
CA ASP A 507 -17.48 -7.21 -25.99
C ASP A 507 -16.57 -7.38 -27.21
N HIS A 508 -16.58 -6.37 -28.09
CA HIS A 508 -15.73 -6.38 -29.29
C HIS A 508 -14.24 -6.12 -29.02
N LEU A 509 -13.90 -5.59 -27.82
CA LEU A 509 -12.53 -5.36 -27.33
C LEU A 509 -12.02 -6.52 -26.46
N THR A 510 -12.69 -7.68 -26.48
CA THR A 510 -12.31 -8.86 -25.73
C THR A 510 -11.32 -9.69 -26.54
N VAL A 511 -10.18 -10.05 -25.92
CA VAL A 511 -9.18 -10.95 -26.47
C VAL A 511 -9.28 -12.28 -25.71
N GLU A 512 -9.53 -13.37 -26.44
CA GLU A 512 -9.59 -14.70 -25.83
C GLU A 512 -8.20 -15.20 -25.45
N GLY A 513 -8.09 -15.82 -24.27
CA GLY A 513 -6.84 -16.46 -23.82
C GLY A 513 -5.86 -15.55 -23.06
N ASP A 514 -6.02 -14.22 -23.13
CA ASP A 514 -5.16 -13.29 -22.39
C ASP A 514 -5.98 -12.23 -21.62
N ALA A 515 -6.11 -12.45 -20.30
CA ALA A 515 -6.85 -11.55 -19.43
C ALA A 515 -6.23 -10.13 -19.33
N ALA A 516 -4.92 -10.02 -19.47
CA ALA A 516 -4.20 -8.74 -19.42
C ALA A 516 -4.40 -7.91 -20.70
N ALA A 517 -4.70 -8.55 -21.82
CA ALA A 517 -5.02 -7.91 -23.09
C ALA A 517 -6.51 -7.52 -23.23
N ASN A 518 -7.36 -7.89 -22.27
CA ASN A 518 -8.80 -7.64 -22.30
C ASN A 518 -9.15 -6.36 -21.53
N VAL A 519 -9.67 -5.35 -22.25
CA VAL A 519 -10.01 -4.02 -21.69
C VAL A 519 -10.99 -4.13 -20.52
N ARG A 520 -12.03 -4.97 -20.64
CA ARG A 520 -13.02 -5.18 -19.56
C ARG A 520 -12.36 -5.76 -18.29
N THR A 521 -11.54 -6.79 -18.44
CA THR A 521 -10.84 -7.45 -17.33
C THR A 521 -9.89 -6.49 -16.59
N VAL A 522 -9.22 -5.63 -17.36
CA VAL A 522 -8.31 -4.61 -16.80
C VAL A 522 -9.07 -3.56 -15.99
N PHE A 523 -10.27 -3.15 -16.44
CA PHE A 523 -11.15 -2.25 -15.67
C PHE A 523 -11.73 -2.96 -14.44
N GLU A 524 -12.16 -4.22 -14.60
CA GLU A 524 -12.70 -5.04 -13.51
C GLU A 524 -11.71 -5.18 -12.37
N ALA A 525 -10.42 -5.37 -12.65
CA ALA A 525 -9.39 -5.44 -11.62
C ALA A 525 -9.30 -4.15 -10.79
N SER A 526 -9.45 -2.98 -11.42
CA SER A 526 -9.48 -1.68 -10.74
C SER A 526 -10.78 -1.48 -9.95
N TYR A 527 -11.91 -1.91 -10.47
CA TYR A 527 -13.21 -1.85 -9.81
C TYR A 527 -13.28 -2.77 -8.58
N ARG A 528 -12.82 -4.02 -8.69
CA ARG A 528 -12.80 -4.98 -7.57
C ARG A 528 -11.92 -4.53 -6.40
N ALA A 529 -10.94 -3.70 -6.65
CA ALA A 529 -10.06 -3.14 -5.62
C ALA A 529 -10.70 -1.95 -4.88
N LEU A 530 -11.91 -1.51 -5.25
CA LEU A 530 -12.62 -0.42 -4.58
C LEU A 530 -13.21 -0.89 -3.24
N PRO A 531 -13.22 -0.02 -2.20
CA PRO A 531 -14.11 -0.20 -1.06
C PRO A 531 -15.57 -0.22 -1.52
N GLU A 532 -16.43 -1.00 -0.83
CA GLU A 532 -17.83 -1.21 -1.26
C GLU A 532 -18.61 0.10 -1.46
N GLU A 533 -18.42 1.09 -0.58
CA GLU A 533 -19.06 2.41 -0.72
C GLU A 533 -18.64 3.13 -2.01
N ALA A 534 -17.36 3.06 -2.37
CA ALA A 534 -16.85 3.66 -3.60
C ALA A 534 -17.27 2.86 -4.84
N ALA A 535 -17.32 1.52 -4.75
CA ALA A 535 -17.86 0.66 -5.80
C ALA A 535 -19.34 0.95 -6.05
N ARG A 536 -20.13 1.12 -5.00
CA ARG A 536 -21.54 1.53 -5.10
C ARG A 536 -21.67 2.93 -5.75
N MET A 537 -20.87 3.90 -5.32
CA MET A 537 -20.85 5.22 -5.97
C MET A 537 -20.54 5.10 -7.46
N PHE A 538 -19.54 4.30 -7.83
CA PHE A 538 -19.18 4.05 -9.24
C PHE A 538 -20.36 3.49 -10.04
N ARG A 539 -21.11 2.52 -9.50
CA ARG A 539 -22.31 1.95 -10.13
C ARG A 539 -23.40 2.99 -10.34
N TYR A 540 -23.67 3.83 -9.34
CA TYR A 540 -24.69 4.89 -9.46
C TYR A 540 -24.29 5.96 -10.47
N LEU A 541 -23.02 6.35 -10.54
CA LEU A 541 -22.53 7.27 -11.56
C LEU A 541 -22.65 6.68 -12.97
N GLY A 542 -22.56 5.36 -13.12
CA GLY A 542 -22.79 4.64 -14.37
C GLY A 542 -24.20 4.82 -14.96
N LEU A 543 -25.20 5.15 -14.14
CA LEU A 543 -26.57 5.45 -14.61
C LEU A 543 -26.65 6.74 -15.44
N SER A 544 -25.69 7.66 -15.25
CA SER A 544 -25.61 8.94 -15.97
C SER A 544 -24.21 9.13 -16.56
N SER A 545 -23.70 8.12 -17.29
CA SER A 545 -22.33 8.10 -17.81
C SER A 545 -22.09 9.06 -19.00
N VAL A 546 -23.06 9.84 -19.39
CA VAL A 546 -22.96 10.78 -20.51
C VAL A 546 -22.70 12.21 -19.98
N GLY A 547 -21.44 12.66 -20.12
CA GLY A 547 -21.04 14.01 -19.77
C GLY A 547 -20.44 14.17 -18.36
N PRO A 548 -20.01 15.41 -18.02
CA PRO A 548 -19.48 15.71 -16.69
C PRO A 548 -20.59 15.72 -15.63
N ILE A 549 -20.30 15.13 -14.48
CA ILE A 549 -21.20 15.02 -13.33
C ILE A 549 -20.73 15.98 -12.24
N THR A 550 -21.64 16.79 -11.70
CA THR A 550 -21.37 17.66 -10.56
C THR A 550 -21.42 16.89 -9.25
N LEU A 551 -20.80 17.45 -8.19
CA LEU A 551 -20.88 16.87 -6.85
C LEU A 551 -22.34 16.69 -6.37
N GLN A 552 -23.23 17.64 -6.72
CA GLN A 552 -24.65 17.58 -6.35
C GLN A 552 -25.38 16.45 -7.08
N GLN A 553 -25.18 16.31 -8.38
CA GLN A 553 -25.77 15.21 -9.16
C GLN A 553 -25.31 13.84 -8.65
N ALA A 554 -24.02 13.69 -8.33
CA ALA A 554 -23.47 12.47 -7.76
C ALA A 554 -24.11 12.14 -6.40
N ALA A 555 -24.29 13.14 -5.54
CA ALA A 555 -24.95 12.98 -4.23
C ALA A 555 -26.40 12.51 -4.36
N LEU A 556 -27.15 13.08 -5.31
CA LEU A 556 -28.54 12.70 -5.61
C LEU A 556 -28.65 11.27 -6.16
N LEU A 557 -27.77 10.89 -7.10
CA LEU A 557 -27.73 9.54 -7.65
C LEU A 557 -27.50 8.51 -6.55
N ALA A 558 -26.49 8.72 -5.70
CA ALA A 558 -26.10 7.76 -4.69
C ALA A 558 -26.87 7.87 -3.37
N ASP A 559 -27.75 8.87 -3.22
CA ASP A 559 -28.51 9.17 -2.00
C ASP A 559 -27.59 9.34 -0.77
N THR A 560 -26.59 10.21 -0.90
CA THR A 560 -25.59 10.43 0.14
C THR A 560 -25.34 11.91 0.39
N SER A 561 -24.74 12.25 1.55
CA SER A 561 -24.37 13.62 1.85
C SER A 561 -23.28 14.15 0.91
N LEU A 562 -23.24 15.47 0.69
CA LEU A 562 -22.19 16.10 -0.15
C LEU A 562 -20.77 15.80 0.36
N THR A 563 -20.58 15.71 1.67
CA THR A 563 -19.29 15.41 2.29
C THR A 563 -18.85 13.98 1.97
N THR A 564 -19.74 13.00 2.17
CA THR A 564 -19.49 11.59 1.83
C THR A 564 -19.26 11.43 0.34
N THR A 565 -20.10 12.06 -0.48
CA THR A 565 -19.97 12.05 -1.95
C THR A 565 -18.61 12.55 -2.40
N ARG A 566 -18.15 13.70 -1.87
CA ARG A 566 -16.84 14.26 -2.20
C ARG A 566 -15.72 13.27 -1.88
N ARG A 567 -15.73 12.69 -0.68
CA ARG A 567 -14.74 11.67 -0.26
C ARG A 567 -14.73 10.47 -1.23
N LEU A 568 -15.91 9.97 -1.62
CA LEU A 568 -16.00 8.82 -2.53
C LEU A 568 -15.56 9.16 -3.95
N LEU A 569 -15.91 10.35 -4.46
CA LEU A 569 -15.43 10.83 -5.76
C LEU A 569 -13.92 11.03 -5.76
N ASP A 570 -13.33 11.50 -4.66
CA ASP A 570 -11.90 11.62 -4.50
C ASP A 570 -11.21 10.25 -4.55
N VAL A 571 -11.77 9.23 -3.87
CA VAL A 571 -11.30 7.84 -3.95
C VAL A 571 -11.33 7.31 -5.39
N LEU A 572 -12.39 7.59 -6.15
CA LEU A 572 -12.49 7.17 -7.56
C LEU A 572 -11.50 7.93 -8.45
N ALA A 573 -11.29 9.21 -8.19
CA ALA A 573 -10.33 10.04 -8.93
C ALA A 573 -8.87 9.63 -8.65
N ASP A 574 -8.53 9.31 -7.39
CA ASP A 574 -7.20 8.84 -7.01
C ASP A 574 -6.87 7.46 -7.60
N ARG A 575 -7.90 6.71 -8.03
CA ARG A 575 -7.77 5.44 -8.75
C ARG A 575 -7.92 5.57 -10.26
N HIS A 576 -7.93 6.80 -10.78
CA HIS A 576 -8.07 7.13 -12.19
C HIS A 576 -9.33 6.53 -12.86
N LEU A 577 -10.35 6.21 -12.06
CA LEU A 577 -11.66 5.78 -12.58
C LEU A 577 -12.54 6.98 -12.95
N LEU A 578 -12.25 8.16 -12.37
CA LEU A 578 -12.85 9.44 -12.72
C LEU A 578 -11.78 10.49 -12.98
N GLU A 579 -12.06 11.41 -13.88
CA GLU A 579 -11.26 12.61 -14.11
C GLU A 579 -11.94 13.82 -13.47
N ARG A 580 -11.17 14.67 -12.79
CA ARG A 580 -11.63 15.98 -12.36
C ARG A 580 -11.46 16.97 -13.50
N THR A 581 -12.53 17.65 -13.87
CA THR A 581 -12.46 18.72 -14.87
C THR A 581 -12.04 20.04 -14.24
N SER A 582 -11.53 20.97 -15.04
CA SER A 582 -11.18 22.34 -14.60
C SER A 582 -12.36 23.12 -13.99
N GLN A 583 -13.59 22.72 -14.26
CA GLN A 583 -14.83 23.32 -13.75
C GLN A 583 -15.30 22.70 -12.42
N GLY A 584 -14.51 21.79 -11.82
CA GLY A 584 -14.86 21.12 -10.56
C GLY A 584 -15.91 20.01 -10.71
N CYS A 585 -16.20 19.57 -11.93
CA CYS A 585 -17.02 18.41 -12.23
C CYS A 585 -16.15 17.15 -12.35
N TYR A 586 -16.80 15.99 -12.38
CA TYR A 586 -16.17 14.69 -12.56
C TYR A 586 -16.65 14.06 -13.87
N ARG A 587 -15.78 13.35 -14.56
CA ARG A 587 -16.10 12.71 -15.83
C ARG A 587 -15.47 11.32 -15.90
N PHE A 588 -16.20 10.36 -16.45
CA PHE A 588 -15.61 9.11 -16.88
C PHE A 588 -14.82 9.28 -18.18
N HIS A 589 -13.72 8.54 -18.32
CA HIS A 589 -13.26 8.16 -19.65
C HIS A 589 -14.36 7.33 -20.32
N GLY A 590 -14.66 7.52 -21.61
CA GLY A 590 -15.84 6.93 -22.22
C GLY A 590 -15.93 5.42 -22.14
N LEU A 591 -14.78 4.70 -22.28
CA LEU A 591 -14.76 3.24 -22.12
C LEU A 591 -15.03 2.82 -20.66
N ILE A 592 -14.54 3.57 -19.67
CA ILE A 592 -14.89 3.33 -18.25
C ILE A 592 -16.37 3.64 -18.03
N GLY A 593 -16.91 4.69 -18.65
CA GLY A 593 -18.33 5.01 -18.55
C GLY A 593 -19.23 3.89 -19.06
N ILE A 594 -18.82 3.20 -20.14
CA ILE A 594 -19.52 2.00 -20.63
C ILE A 594 -19.44 0.89 -19.57
N TYR A 595 -18.27 0.64 -19.02
CA TYR A 595 -18.09 -0.36 -17.97
C TYR A 595 -18.87 -0.03 -16.69
N ALA A 596 -18.92 1.24 -16.30
CA ALA A 596 -19.71 1.70 -15.17
C ALA A 596 -21.22 1.50 -15.39
N ALA A 597 -21.69 1.70 -16.62
CA ALA A 597 -23.10 1.43 -16.99
C ALA A 597 -23.42 -0.08 -16.92
N GLU A 598 -22.51 -0.97 -17.35
CA GLU A 598 -22.65 -2.41 -17.16
C GLU A 598 -22.69 -2.76 -15.65
N CYS A 599 -21.79 -2.20 -14.86
CA CYS A 599 -21.78 -2.43 -13.40
C CYS A 599 -23.04 -1.88 -12.71
N ALA A 600 -23.67 -0.83 -13.22
CA ALA A 600 -24.91 -0.30 -12.69
C ALA A 600 -26.06 -1.32 -12.76
N GLU A 601 -26.00 -2.29 -13.68
CA GLU A 601 -27.00 -3.35 -13.78
C GLU A 601 -26.99 -4.31 -12.57
N TYR A 602 -25.90 -4.36 -11.79
CA TYR A 602 -25.85 -5.12 -10.53
C TYR A 602 -26.70 -4.51 -9.41
N GLU A 603 -27.06 -3.21 -9.54
CA GLU A 603 -28.00 -2.58 -8.59
C GLU A 603 -29.45 -2.97 -8.89
N PRO A 604 -30.29 -3.21 -7.86
CA PRO A 604 -31.70 -3.53 -8.04
C PRO A 604 -32.40 -2.46 -8.91
N LYS A 605 -33.27 -2.89 -9.83
CA LYS A 605 -33.98 -1.99 -10.75
C LYS A 605 -34.71 -0.86 -10.01
N SER A 606 -35.38 -1.18 -8.89
CA SER A 606 -36.07 -0.17 -8.07
C SER A 606 -35.14 0.91 -7.55
N HIS A 607 -33.91 0.56 -7.15
CA HIS A 607 -32.93 1.54 -6.67
C HIS A 607 -32.41 2.41 -7.82
N ARG A 608 -32.20 1.83 -9.00
CA ARG A 608 -31.77 2.56 -10.20
C ARG A 608 -32.83 3.57 -10.65
N ASP A 609 -34.10 3.13 -10.69
CA ASP A 609 -35.23 3.98 -11.09
C ASP A 609 -35.40 5.15 -10.11
N LEU A 610 -35.30 4.90 -8.79
CA LEU A 610 -35.35 5.95 -7.77
C LEU A 610 -34.20 6.95 -7.89
N ALA A 611 -32.98 6.48 -8.16
CA ALA A 611 -31.82 7.37 -8.37
C ALA A 611 -32.03 8.30 -9.57
N LEU A 612 -32.54 7.76 -10.68
CA LEU A 612 -32.82 8.55 -11.89
C LEU A 612 -33.99 9.52 -11.69
N ILE A 613 -35.01 9.15 -10.90
CA ILE A 613 -36.11 10.06 -10.54
C ILE A 613 -35.58 11.26 -9.76
N ARG A 614 -34.79 11.02 -8.67
CA ARG A 614 -34.16 12.09 -7.87
C ARG A 614 -33.35 13.06 -8.72
N LEU A 615 -32.57 12.52 -9.68
CA LEU A 615 -31.75 13.33 -10.56
C LEU A 615 -32.62 14.20 -11.48
N ARG A 616 -33.64 13.62 -12.10
CA ARG A 616 -34.58 14.35 -13.01
C ARG A 616 -35.36 15.46 -12.29
N GLU A 617 -35.93 15.16 -11.13
CA GLU A 617 -36.65 16.14 -10.32
C GLU A 617 -35.76 17.34 -9.96
N TRP A 618 -34.49 17.08 -9.63
CA TRP A 618 -33.56 18.17 -9.37
C TRP A 618 -33.18 18.97 -10.63
N GLU A 619 -33.00 18.31 -11.77
CA GLU A 619 -32.70 18.97 -13.06
C GLU A 619 -33.85 19.86 -13.49
N ASP A 620 -35.08 19.39 -13.37
CA ASP A 620 -36.28 20.16 -13.70
C ASP A 620 -36.45 21.40 -12.81
N ASP A 621 -36.21 21.24 -11.49
CA ASP A 621 -36.25 22.35 -10.53
C ASP A 621 -35.10 23.35 -10.78
N PHE A 622 -33.90 22.88 -11.09
CA PHE A 622 -32.73 23.70 -11.40
C PHE A 622 -32.98 24.54 -12.69
N VAL A 623 -33.49 23.91 -13.74
CA VAL A 623 -33.82 24.59 -15.00
C VAL A 623 -34.91 25.64 -14.75
N SER A 624 -35.96 25.29 -14.00
CA SER A 624 -37.08 26.19 -13.67
C SER A 624 -36.61 27.42 -12.90
N ARG A 625 -35.76 27.26 -11.89
CA ARG A 625 -35.17 28.39 -11.15
C ARG A 625 -34.29 29.27 -12.01
N ARG A 626 -33.53 28.69 -12.94
CA ARG A 626 -32.63 29.43 -13.82
C ARG A 626 -33.37 30.22 -14.86
N VAL A 627 -34.47 29.68 -15.39
CA VAL A 627 -35.39 30.40 -16.30
C VAL A 627 -36.03 31.57 -15.57
N ALA A 628 -36.59 31.36 -14.36
CA ALA A 628 -37.19 32.42 -13.55
C ALA A 628 -36.17 33.52 -13.21
N ALA A 629 -34.92 33.19 -12.90
CA ALA A 629 -33.87 34.18 -12.65
C ALA A 629 -33.47 34.98 -13.89
N LEU A 630 -33.51 34.37 -15.08
CA LEU A 630 -33.25 35.05 -16.35
C LEU A 630 -34.41 35.96 -16.75
N GLU A 631 -35.65 35.59 -16.44
CA GLU A 631 -36.84 36.42 -16.67
C GLU A 631 -36.86 37.63 -15.75
N GLN A 632 -36.50 37.48 -14.47
CA GLN A 632 -36.38 38.61 -13.53
C GLN A 632 -35.28 39.60 -13.92
N ASN A 633 -34.21 39.18 -14.55
CA ASN A 633 -33.15 40.06 -15.06
C ASN A 633 -33.49 40.73 -16.39
N LYS A 634 -34.59 40.38 -17.07
CA LYS A 634 -35.05 40.98 -18.33
C LYS A 634 -36.04 42.12 -18.15
N THR A 635 -36.50 42.41 -16.92
CA THR A 635 -37.39 43.56 -16.66
C THR A 635 -36.52 44.83 -16.54
N PRO A 636 -36.51 45.72 -17.55
CA PRO A 636 -35.80 46.98 -17.42
C PRO A 636 -36.55 47.86 -16.41
N GLN A 637 -35.85 48.36 -15.41
CA GLN A 637 -36.32 49.49 -14.61
C GLN A 637 -36.40 50.72 -15.53
N VAL A 638 -37.54 50.94 -16.13
CA VAL A 638 -37.88 52.25 -16.73
C VAL A 638 -38.25 53.17 -15.58
N THR A 639 -37.26 53.89 -15.05
CA THR A 639 -37.52 55.03 -14.19
C THR A 639 -37.88 56.21 -15.12
N MET A 640 -39.13 56.53 -15.22
CA MET A 640 -39.53 57.83 -15.75
C MET A 640 -39.20 58.90 -14.71
N VAL A 641 -38.38 59.87 -15.09
CA VAL A 641 -38.23 61.18 -14.44
C VAL A 641 -39.17 62.16 -15.07
#